data_c39dbf1da795da33714fe0df1978e451
#
_entry.id   c39dbf1da795da33714fe0df1978e451
#
_cell.length_a   1.000
_cell.length_b   1.000
_cell.length_c   1.000
_cell.angle_alpha   90.00
_cell.angle_beta   90.00
_cell.angle_gamma   90.00
#
_symmetry.space_group_name_H-M   'P 1'
#
loop_
_entity.id
_entity.type
_entity.pdbx_description
1 polymer ?
#
loop_
_entity_poly.entity_id
_entity_poly.type
_entity_poly.pdbx_seq_one_letter_code
_entity_poly.pdbx_strand_id
1 'polypeptide(L)'
;MGIGKSIQRVDARAKVTGQAKYTQDLMTQPMMVAKVVHSTIANGVVTGFDLDEALKVPGVIKIVTCFDVPEIDFCTPGHPWSVEAAHQDVQDRRLLNQRVRYYGDDVAAVIAEDEIAAVKAARLVKVHYEEYPALVDVADAMAEGAVAMHDNVPDNILKHTSFALGDESFDEAVKEKGLILVDQTYDTQRVQHCHIELPVSFAYQDGNGKITVTTSTQIPHIVRRVIGQALGIPWGQVRVIKPYIGGGFGNKQDVLYEPLNAFLSLQVGGRPVKLELTREETFADTRVRHAIRFHMQGAVRPDGTLVARRAEAFSNQGGYASHGHAIVANASNMIKQLYRDEKALESESYTVYTSTVAGGAMRGYGIPQGDFAAECLMDDLAAAIHMDPLAFRLKNCMEEGYKDPHNGITFYSYGLKKCIEAGKEAVHWDEKRAAYACQTGNRRRGIGMAIFCYKTGVYPISLETATCRMVLNQDGSIQLMMGATEIGQGADTVFTQMAAEVLGVTEDKVYIVSTQDTDVTPFDTGAYASRQTYVSGKAVKKTAEMMKDKILEYAAWKLKMDQQTLDIRNNMIVTAEGEELLTMEALATEALYSLERSVHITAEATSHCKENTFASGACFAEVEVDMPLGKVNVLKIINVHDSGILMNPKLAEAQVHGGMSMGLGYGLSEELMYDAKGKPLNNNLLDYKLPTAMDTPELNVEFIELQDPTGPFGNKALGEPPAIPVAPAIRNAVLQATGIGFNQLPMEPQRLVAAFKEKGLI
;
A
#
# COMPACT_ATOMS: atom_id res chain seq x y z
N MET A 1 -6.09 15.98 -26.41
CA MET A 1 -5.41 16.29 -25.15
C MET A 1 -6.16 15.62 -24.03
N GLY A 2 -5.53 14.66 -23.36
CA GLY A 2 -6.16 13.64 -22.52
C GLY A 2 -6.12 13.87 -21.01
N ILE A 3 -5.23 14.75 -20.51
CA ILE A 3 -5.13 15.06 -19.07
C ILE A 3 -6.41 15.75 -18.59
N GLY A 4 -6.94 15.30 -17.44
CA GLY A 4 -8.22 15.80 -16.90
C GLY A 4 -9.47 15.19 -17.55
N LYS A 5 -9.31 14.29 -18.51
CA LYS A 5 -10.43 13.59 -19.16
C LYS A 5 -10.56 12.15 -18.69
N SER A 6 -11.80 11.71 -18.53
CA SER A 6 -12.12 10.33 -18.18
C SER A 6 -12.13 9.45 -19.44
N ILE A 7 -10.94 9.13 -19.96
CA ILE A 7 -10.82 8.16 -21.05
C ILE A 7 -11.02 6.75 -20.53
N GLN A 8 -11.40 5.84 -21.41
CA GLN A 8 -11.53 4.42 -21.07
C GLN A 8 -10.17 3.80 -20.75
N ARG A 9 -10.11 2.91 -19.76
CA ARG A 9 -8.90 2.15 -19.43
C ARG A 9 -8.39 1.38 -20.64
N VAL A 10 -7.08 1.45 -20.92
CA VAL A 10 -6.44 0.73 -22.03
C VAL A 10 -6.56 -0.80 -21.90
N ASP A 11 -6.67 -1.30 -20.67
CA ASP A 11 -6.79 -2.72 -20.33
C ASP A 11 -8.25 -3.20 -20.13
N ALA A 12 -9.24 -2.30 -20.17
CA ALA A 12 -10.63 -2.61 -19.83
C ALA A 12 -11.21 -3.71 -20.72
N ARG A 13 -11.03 -3.61 -22.04
CA ARG A 13 -11.57 -4.58 -22.99
C ARG A 13 -11.03 -5.98 -22.74
N ALA A 14 -9.70 -6.13 -22.57
CA ALA A 14 -9.07 -7.41 -22.31
C ALA A 14 -9.60 -8.06 -21.02
N LYS A 15 -9.81 -7.25 -19.97
CA LYS A 15 -10.34 -7.73 -18.68
C LYS A 15 -11.79 -8.18 -18.77
N VAL A 16 -12.70 -7.36 -19.34
CA VAL A 16 -14.13 -7.69 -19.37
C VAL A 16 -14.47 -8.79 -20.37
N THR A 17 -13.61 -9.06 -21.35
CA THR A 17 -13.78 -10.16 -22.32
C THR A 17 -13.02 -11.43 -21.94
N GLY A 18 -12.33 -11.48 -20.79
CA GLY A 18 -11.53 -12.62 -20.36
C GLY A 18 -10.24 -12.86 -21.16
N GLN A 19 -9.81 -11.87 -21.95
CA GLN A 19 -8.57 -11.95 -22.74
C GLN A 19 -7.32 -11.54 -21.94
N ALA A 20 -7.50 -10.79 -20.85
CA ALA A 20 -6.42 -10.46 -19.95
C ALA A 20 -5.85 -11.74 -19.31
N LYS A 21 -4.53 -11.88 -19.32
CA LYS A 21 -3.84 -13.08 -18.81
C LYS A 21 -3.16 -12.76 -17.50
N TYR A 22 -3.62 -13.40 -16.44
CA TYR A 22 -3.02 -13.38 -15.11
C TYR A 22 -1.96 -14.49 -15.02
N THR A 23 -1.20 -14.51 -13.94
CA THR A 23 -0.10 -15.48 -13.77
C THR A 23 -0.57 -16.92 -14.02
N GLN A 24 -1.72 -17.30 -13.46
CA GLN A 24 -2.26 -18.65 -13.62
C GLN A 24 -2.69 -18.99 -15.04
N ASP A 25 -3.13 -18.00 -15.82
CA ASP A 25 -3.57 -18.19 -17.22
C ASP A 25 -2.41 -18.41 -18.21
N LEU A 26 -1.18 -18.09 -17.80
CA LEU A 26 0.02 -18.24 -18.64
C LEU A 26 0.65 -19.63 -18.60
N MET A 27 0.05 -20.53 -17.85
CA MET A 27 0.50 -21.92 -17.71
C MET A 27 0.04 -22.75 -18.91
N THR A 28 0.81 -22.72 -20.00
CA THR A 28 0.45 -23.36 -21.27
C THR A 28 1.00 -24.79 -21.45
N GLN A 29 1.84 -25.25 -20.53
CA GLN A 29 2.46 -26.59 -20.55
C GLN A 29 2.22 -27.32 -19.23
N PRO A 30 2.29 -28.67 -19.21
CA PRO A 30 2.30 -29.42 -17.96
C PRO A 30 3.43 -28.93 -17.06
N MET A 31 3.08 -28.36 -15.93
CA MET A 31 4.02 -27.91 -14.90
C MET A 31 3.92 -28.84 -13.69
N MET A 32 5.04 -29.06 -13.03
CA MET A 32 4.98 -29.62 -11.68
C MET A 32 4.35 -28.60 -10.72
N VAL A 33 3.72 -29.10 -9.69
CA VAL A 33 3.06 -28.29 -8.65
C VAL A 33 3.83 -28.44 -7.36
N ALA A 34 4.16 -27.31 -6.75
CA ALA A 34 4.70 -27.26 -5.40
C ALA A 34 3.60 -26.86 -4.41
N LYS A 35 3.58 -27.51 -3.24
CA LYS A 35 2.80 -27.11 -2.07
C LYS A 35 3.71 -26.99 -0.86
N VAL A 36 3.53 -25.91 -0.11
CA VAL A 36 4.27 -25.66 1.12
C VAL A 36 3.67 -26.48 2.26
N VAL A 37 4.51 -26.99 3.12
CA VAL A 37 4.13 -27.59 4.40
C VAL A 37 4.35 -26.55 5.48
N HIS A 38 3.26 -26.10 6.07
CA HIS A 38 3.26 -25.05 7.07
C HIS A 38 3.36 -25.60 8.48
N SER A 39 3.97 -24.84 9.37
CA SER A 39 4.05 -25.17 10.79
C SER A 39 2.67 -25.21 11.44
N THR A 40 2.48 -26.18 12.33
CA THR A 40 1.28 -26.33 13.17
C THR A 40 1.47 -25.80 14.60
N ILE A 41 2.63 -25.19 14.88
CA ILE A 41 2.94 -24.48 16.13
C ILE A 41 3.27 -23.03 15.83
N ALA A 42 3.16 -22.15 16.80
CA ALA A 42 3.45 -20.73 16.63
C ALA A 42 4.88 -20.34 17.05
N ASN A 43 5.56 -21.14 17.85
CA ASN A 43 6.89 -20.83 18.34
C ASN A 43 7.63 -22.12 18.67
N GLY A 44 8.82 -22.33 18.12
CA GLY A 44 9.60 -23.53 18.38
C GLY A 44 10.67 -23.82 17.33
N VAL A 45 11.18 -25.04 17.34
CA VAL A 45 12.22 -25.51 16.41
C VAL A 45 11.79 -26.83 15.78
N VAL A 46 11.95 -26.97 14.47
CA VAL A 46 11.77 -28.25 13.77
C VAL A 46 12.93 -29.17 14.11
N THR A 47 12.64 -30.35 14.65
CA THR A 47 13.64 -31.36 15.05
C THR A 47 13.75 -32.52 14.05
N GLY A 48 12.76 -32.70 13.18
CA GLY A 48 12.77 -33.78 12.17
C GLY A 48 11.45 -33.90 11.41
N PHE A 49 11.44 -34.84 10.46
CA PHE A 49 10.30 -35.13 9.60
C PHE A 49 10.09 -36.64 9.43
N ASP A 50 8.81 -37.11 9.38
CA ASP A 50 8.45 -38.42 8.83
C ASP A 50 7.89 -38.20 7.41
N LEU A 51 8.65 -38.62 6.39
CA LEU A 51 8.35 -38.40 4.98
C LEU A 51 7.84 -39.66 4.24
N ASP A 52 7.97 -40.85 4.83
CA ASP A 52 7.78 -42.11 4.15
C ASP A 52 6.41 -42.29 3.49
N GLU A 53 5.34 -41.88 4.15
CA GLU A 53 3.98 -41.99 3.60
C GLU A 53 3.74 -40.92 2.51
N ALA A 54 4.30 -39.72 2.65
CA ALA A 54 4.21 -38.68 1.66
C ALA A 54 4.94 -39.06 0.36
N LEU A 55 6.12 -39.68 0.47
CA LEU A 55 6.91 -40.16 -0.68
C LEU A 55 6.26 -41.32 -1.44
N LYS A 56 5.34 -42.09 -0.80
CA LYS A 56 4.59 -43.18 -1.46
C LYS A 56 3.41 -42.67 -2.31
N VAL A 57 3.04 -41.40 -2.20
CA VAL A 57 1.95 -40.82 -3.00
C VAL A 57 2.36 -40.82 -4.48
N PRO A 58 1.60 -41.49 -5.37
CA PRO A 58 1.91 -41.49 -6.79
C PRO A 58 1.95 -40.07 -7.36
N GLY A 59 2.96 -39.77 -8.16
CA GLY A 59 3.16 -38.41 -8.72
C GLY A 59 4.05 -37.49 -7.88
N VAL A 60 4.44 -37.86 -6.67
CA VAL A 60 5.42 -37.07 -5.88
C VAL A 60 6.81 -37.23 -6.50
N ILE A 61 7.45 -36.11 -6.79
CA ILE A 61 8.79 -36.06 -7.39
C ILE A 61 9.86 -35.86 -6.32
N LYS A 62 9.64 -34.88 -5.42
CA LYS A 62 10.61 -34.54 -4.38
C LYS A 62 9.92 -33.85 -3.19
N ILE A 63 10.44 -34.07 -2.00
CA ILE A 63 10.12 -33.29 -0.81
C ILE A 63 11.41 -32.59 -0.38
N VAL A 64 11.32 -31.29 -0.12
CA VAL A 64 12.41 -30.44 0.35
C VAL A 64 12.02 -29.92 1.74
N THR A 65 12.93 -30.03 2.69
CA THR A 65 12.71 -29.60 4.09
C THR A 65 13.60 -28.39 4.43
N CYS A 66 13.39 -27.80 5.59
CA CYS A 66 14.26 -26.73 6.10
C CYS A 66 15.72 -27.16 6.31
N PHE A 67 16.03 -28.46 6.29
CA PHE A 67 17.38 -29.00 6.35
C PHE A 67 18.07 -29.11 4.98
N ASP A 68 17.30 -28.92 3.88
CA ASP A 68 17.79 -29.09 2.50
C ASP A 68 18.03 -27.74 1.79
N VAL A 69 17.74 -26.63 2.45
CA VAL A 69 17.88 -25.29 1.86
C VAL A 69 19.21 -24.64 2.24
N PRO A 70 19.74 -23.71 1.43
CA PRO A 70 20.93 -22.95 1.80
C PRO A 70 20.73 -22.15 3.11
N GLU A 71 21.78 -22.06 3.91
CA GLU A 71 21.81 -21.22 5.11
C GLU A 71 22.03 -19.74 4.77
N ILE A 72 21.12 -19.17 3.98
CA ILE A 72 21.15 -17.78 3.53
C ILE A 72 19.92 -17.09 4.05
N ASP A 73 20.13 -16.10 4.93
CA ASP A 73 19.08 -15.21 5.37
C ASP A 73 18.87 -14.09 4.33
N PHE A 74 17.63 -13.73 4.06
CA PHE A 74 17.29 -12.66 3.13
C PHE A 74 16.17 -11.77 3.68
N CYS A 75 16.05 -10.56 3.13
CA CYS A 75 14.98 -9.63 3.47
C CYS A 75 13.80 -9.79 2.51
N THR A 76 12.58 -9.62 3.02
CA THR A 76 11.36 -9.74 2.19
C THR A 76 10.77 -8.41 1.72
N PRO A 77 10.96 -7.25 2.40
CA PRO A 77 10.29 -6.03 2.02
C PRO A 77 10.71 -5.50 0.65
N GLY A 78 9.74 -4.92 -0.04
CA GLY A 78 9.90 -4.36 -1.36
C GLY A 78 10.48 -2.95 -1.39
N HIS A 79 11.51 -2.71 -0.57
CA HIS A 79 12.23 -1.44 -0.60
C HIS A 79 13.35 -1.45 -1.63
N PRO A 80 13.70 -0.30 -2.24
CA PRO A 80 14.94 -0.15 -2.99
C PRO A 80 16.14 -0.51 -2.13
N TRP A 81 17.15 -1.11 -2.75
CA TRP A 81 18.39 -1.37 -2.04
C TRP A 81 19.04 -0.06 -1.58
N SER A 82 19.46 0.00 -0.31
CA SER A 82 20.22 1.13 0.20
C SER A 82 21.72 0.80 0.23
N VAL A 83 22.54 1.75 -0.22
CA VAL A 83 24.00 1.67 -0.07
C VAL A 83 24.45 1.95 1.37
N GLU A 84 23.59 2.57 2.17
CA GLU A 84 23.80 2.83 3.59
C GLU A 84 23.29 1.65 4.41
N ALA A 85 24.16 1.00 5.16
CA ALA A 85 23.81 -0.19 5.95
C ALA A 85 22.70 0.08 6.99
N ALA A 86 22.65 1.28 7.55
CA ALA A 86 21.63 1.68 8.53
C ALA A 86 20.21 1.76 7.93
N HIS A 87 20.10 1.84 6.61
CA HIS A 87 18.83 1.91 5.88
C HIS A 87 18.52 0.61 5.12
N GLN A 88 19.29 -0.44 5.31
CA GLN A 88 19.00 -1.75 4.73
C GLN A 88 17.96 -2.49 5.56
N ASP A 89 17.13 -3.26 4.83
CA ASP A 89 16.12 -4.10 5.46
C ASP A 89 16.75 -5.26 6.24
N VAL A 90 16.06 -5.69 7.29
CA VAL A 90 16.51 -6.82 8.13
C VAL A 90 16.41 -8.12 7.34
N GLN A 91 17.49 -8.88 7.35
CA GLN A 91 17.56 -10.22 6.74
C GLN A 91 17.29 -11.25 7.84
N ASP A 92 16.05 -11.72 7.94
CA ASP A 92 15.62 -12.60 9.03
C ASP A 92 14.79 -13.80 8.58
N ARG A 93 14.62 -13.99 7.25
CA ARG A 93 13.87 -15.12 6.67
C ARG A 93 14.77 -16.00 5.80
N ARG A 94 14.56 -17.32 5.84
CA ARG A 94 15.15 -18.32 4.94
C ARG A 94 14.11 -18.84 3.96
N LEU A 95 14.54 -19.62 2.96
CA LEU A 95 13.61 -20.27 1.99
C LEU A 95 12.61 -21.19 2.69
N LEU A 96 13.08 -21.98 3.66
CA LEU A 96 12.30 -22.78 4.58
C LEU A 96 12.94 -22.66 5.97
N ASN A 97 12.12 -22.53 7.02
CA ASN A 97 12.57 -22.11 8.32
C ASN A 97 12.58 -23.28 9.32
N GLN A 98 13.74 -23.60 9.87
CA GLN A 98 13.87 -24.55 10.99
C GLN A 98 13.37 -23.93 12.30
N ARG A 99 13.68 -22.65 12.55
CA ARG A 99 13.16 -21.86 13.67
C ARG A 99 11.77 -21.31 13.29
N VAL A 100 10.74 -21.95 13.82
CA VAL A 100 9.34 -21.55 13.64
C VAL A 100 9.00 -20.34 14.48
N ARG A 101 8.39 -19.32 13.88
CA ARG A 101 8.08 -18.04 14.52
C ARG A 101 6.61 -17.66 14.51
N TYR A 102 5.77 -18.38 13.77
CA TYR A 102 4.31 -18.23 13.82
C TYR A 102 3.62 -19.50 13.30
N TYR A 103 2.35 -19.67 13.63
CA TYR A 103 1.52 -20.74 13.09
C TYR A 103 1.29 -20.51 11.59
N GLY A 104 1.78 -21.40 10.76
CA GLY A 104 1.78 -21.23 9.30
C GLY A 104 3.14 -20.95 8.69
N ASP A 105 4.25 -20.87 9.48
CA ASP A 105 5.61 -20.68 8.97
C ASP A 105 6.06 -21.83 8.04
N ASP A 106 6.83 -21.53 7.02
CA ASP A 106 7.24 -22.45 5.97
C ASP A 106 8.35 -23.41 6.46
N VAL A 107 8.07 -24.72 6.56
CA VAL A 107 9.04 -25.68 7.08
C VAL A 107 9.47 -26.74 6.07
N ALA A 108 8.65 -27.05 5.07
CA ALA A 108 8.98 -27.96 3.97
C ALA A 108 8.15 -27.62 2.71
N ALA A 109 8.49 -28.22 1.58
CA ALA A 109 7.74 -28.12 0.34
C ALA A 109 7.72 -29.47 -0.39
N VAL A 110 6.57 -29.81 -0.96
CA VAL A 110 6.37 -31.00 -1.79
C VAL A 110 6.30 -30.56 -3.26
N ILE A 111 7.03 -31.24 -4.13
CA ILE A 111 6.95 -31.10 -5.58
C ILE A 111 6.34 -32.35 -6.17
N ALA A 112 5.27 -32.24 -6.94
CA ALA A 112 4.58 -33.36 -7.56
C ALA A 112 4.20 -33.05 -9.02
N GLU A 113 3.78 -34.09 -9.75
CA GLU A 113 3.35 -33.97 -11.16
C GLU A 113 2.04 -33.20 -11.31
N ASP A 114 1.19 -33.21 -10.29
CA ASP A 114 -0.08 -32.50 -10.27
C ASP A 114 -0.45 -32.00 -8.86
N GLU A 115 -1.51 -31.19 -8.81
CA GLU A 115 -1.96 -30.56 -7.57
C GLU A 115 -2.53 -31.57 -6.55
N ILE A 116 -3.21 -32.63 -7.03
CA ILE A 116 -3.82 -33.65 -6.17
C ILE A 116 -2.72 -34.41 -5.40
N ALA A 117 -1.68 -34.82 -6.12
CA ALA A 117 -0.53 -35.50 -5.56
C ALA A 117 0.23 -34.59 -4.58
N ALA A 118 0.46 -33.31 -4.95
CA ALA A 118 1.15 -32.33 -4.10
C ALA A 118 0.39 -32.07 -2.79
N VAL A 119 -0.91 -31.81 -2.85
CA VAL A 119 -1.75 -31.54 -1.68
C VAL A 119 -1.87 -32.77 -0.78
N LYS A 120 -2.06 -33.97 -1.38
CA LYS A 120 -2.15 -35.22 -0.63
C LYS A 120 -0.85 -35.53 0.12
N ALA A 121 0.27 -35.34 -0.56
CA ALA A 121 1.58 -35.60 0.04
C ALA A 121 1.91 -34.56 1.13
N ALA A 122 1.64 -33.29 0.89
CA ALA A 122 1.87 -32.23 1.90
C ALA A 122 1.12 -32.51 3.22
N ARG A 123 -0.12 -33.03 3.12
CA ARG A 123 -0.91 -33.42 4.31
C ARG A 123 -0.38 -34.67 5.04
N LEU A 124 0.43 -35.49 4.38
CA LEU A 124 1.02 -36.71 4.96
C LEU A 124 2.40 -36.49 5.58
N VAL A 125 3.05 -35.37 5.28
CA VAL A 125 4.28 -34.97 5.95
C VAL A 125 3.98 -34.74 7.43
N LYS A 126 4.72 -35.44 8.32
CA LYS A 126 4.65 -35.18 9.75
C LYS A 126 5.91 -34.43 10.17
N VAL A 127 5.71 -33.37 10.90
CA VAL A 127 6.80 -32.49 11.38
C VAL A 127 6.93 -32.67 12.88
N HIS A 128 8.16 -32.88 13.36
CA HIS A 128 8.49 -32.98 14.77
C HIS A 128 9.04 -31.65 15.27
N TYR A 129 8.56 -31.20 16.42
CA TYR A 129 8.93 -29.91 16.99
C TYR A 129 9.45 -30.01 18.42
N GLU A 130 10.32 -29.11 18.77
CA GLU A 130 10.50 -28.61 20.13
C GLU A 130 9.68 -27.32 20.24
N GLU A 131 8.59 -27.36 21.00
CA GLU A 131 7.63 -26.24 21.09
C GLU A 131 8.00 -25.31 22.25
N TYR A 132 7.92 -24.01 22.00
CA TYR A 132 8.08 -22.94 22.97
C TYR A 132 6.75 -22.23 23.23
N PRO A 133 6.61 -21.47 24.34
CA PRO A 133 5.41 -20.66 24.59
C PRO A 133 5.15 -19.69 23.44
N ALA A 134 3.90 -19.59 22.99
CA ALA A 134 3.50 -18.61 22.00
C ALA A 134 3.43 -17.20 22.64
N LEU A 135 3.97 -16.22 21.94
CA LEU A 135 3.97 -14.82 22.35
C LEU A 135 3.02 -14.05 21.41
N VAL A 136 1.72 -14.09 21.69
CA VAL A 136 0.70 -13.51 20.79
C VAL A 136 0.58 -12.02 20.96
N ASP A 137 0.70 -11.54 22.19
CA ASP A 137 0.60 -10.12 22.54
C ASP A 137 1.96 -9.46 22.74
N VAL A 138 2.01 -8.16 22.47
CA VAL A 138 3.23 -7.35 22.65
C VAL A 138 3.69 -7.36 24.10
N ALA A 139 2.77 -7.30 25.06
CA ALA A 139 3.10 -7.31 26.48
C ALA A 139 3.80 -8.60 26.92
N ASP A 140 3.33 -9.76 26.39
CA ASP A 140 3.94 -11.05 26.66
C ASP A 140 5.34 -11.16 26.03
N ALA A 141 5.50 -10.63 24.83
CA ALA A 141 6.77 -10.65 24.11
C ALA A 141 7.86 -9.75 24.74
N MET A 142 7.43 -8.65 25.39
CA MET A 142 8.33 -7.72 26.10
C MET A 142 8.52 -8.08 27.58
N ALA A 143 7.85 -9.11 28.10
CA ALA A 143 7.96 -9.51 29.49
C ALA A 143 9.36 -10.03 29.82
N GLU A 144 9.82 -9.80 31.04
CA GLU A 144 11.10 -10.32 31.52
C GLU A 144 11.14 -11.86 31.44
N GLY A 145 12.14 -12.42 30.77
CA GLY A 145 12.29 -13.85 30.56
C GLY A 145 11.48 -14.43 29.40
N ALA A 146 10.83 -13.60 28.58
CA ALA A 146 10.21 -14.05 27.34
C ALA A 146 11.23 -14.69 26.39
N VAL A 147 10.83 -15.73 25.68
CA VAL A 147 11.69 -16.40 24.69
C VAL A 147 11.99 -15.43 23.54
N ALA A 148 13.27 -15.28 23.18
CA ALA A 148 13.65 -14.46 22.03
C ALA A 148 13.12 -15.07 20.72
N MET A 149 12.43 -14.25 19.93
CA MET A 149 11.97 -14.64 18.60
C MET A 149 13.13 -14.73 17.61
N HIS A 150 14.16 -13.89 17.81
CA HIS A 150 15.43 -13.87 17.07
C HIS A 150 16.59 -13.75 18.04
N ASP A 151 17.62 -14.57 17.89
CA ASP A 151 18.75 -14.64 18.83
C ASP A 151 19.51 -13.32 18.99
N ASN A 152 19.51 -12.50 17.94
CA ASN A 152 20.13 -11.18 17.91
C ASN A 152 19.23 -10.05 18.46
N VAL A 153 17.97 -10.36 18.87
CA VAL A 153 17.00 -9.42 19.43
C VAL A 153 16.39 -10.02 20.70
N PRO A 154 17.17 -10.09 21.80
CA PRO A 154 16.78 -10.84 22.99
C PRO A 154 15.59 -10.25 23.76
N ASP A 155 15.28 -8.98 23.57
CA ASP A 155 14.12 -8.27 24.15
C ASP A 155 12.90 -8.24 23.22
N ASN A 156 12.96 -8.90 22.07
CA ASN A 156 11.95 -8.90 21.03
C ASN A 156 11.62 -7.51 20.42
N ILE A 157 12.38 -6.46 20.72
CA ILE A 157 12.17 -5.12 20.17
C ILE A 157 12.98 -4.98 18.88
N LEU A 158 12.30 -5.18 17.74
CA LEU A 158 12.90 -5.00 16.40
C LEU A 158 13.41 -3.57 16.21
N LYS A 159 12.62 -2.58 16.62
CA LYS A 159 12.94 -1.16 16.44
C LYS A 159 12.27 -0.31 17.49
N HIS A 160 13.02 0.61 18.05
CA HIS A 160 12.54 1.76 18.83
C HIS A 160 12.79 3.02 18.02
N THR A 161 11.78 3.88 17.91
CA THR A 161 11.88 5.16 17.20
C THR A 161 11.23 6.24 18.05
N SER A 162 11.87 7.39 18.17
CA SER A 162 11.33 8.54 18.89
C SER A 162 11.58 9.85 18.17
N PHE A 163 10.75 10.83 18.42
CA PHE A 163 11.02 12.22 18.07
C PHE A 163 10.40 13.16 19.11
N ALA A 164 11.01 14.34 19.24
CA ALA A 164 10.48 15.45 19.98
C ALA A 164 10.59 16.72 19.12
N LEU A 165 9.51 17.45 18.99
CA LEU A 165 9.39 18.70 18.24
C LEU A 165 8.74 19.75 19.13
N GLY A 166 9.03 21.02 18.86
CA GLY A 166 8.57 22.14 19.65
C GLY A 166 9.69 22.77 20.48
N ASP A 167 9.36 23.87 21.14
CA ASP A 167 10.31 24.65 21.93
C ASP A 167 10.39 24.18 23.41
N GLU A 168 9.42 23.37 23.83
CA GLU A 168 9.29 22.85 25.20
C GLU A 168 9.16 21.32 25.14
N SER A 169 9.39 20.62 26.26
CA SER A 169 8.95 19.23 26.43
C SER A 169 7.44 19.18 26.70
N PHE A 170 6.80 18.02 26.48
CA PHE A 170 5.41 17.84 26.84
C PHE A 170 5.14 18.16 28.31
N ASP A 171 6.01 17.66 29.20
CA ASP A 171 5.89 17.86 30.67
C ASP A 171 6.08 19.31 31.09
N GLU A 172 6.78 20.14 30.34
CA GLU A 172 6.86 21.58 30.55
C GLU A 172 5.63 22.30 29.99
N ALA A 173 5.23 21.99 28.78
CA ALA A 173 4.09 22.62 28.11
C ALA A 173 2.78 22.45 28.88
N VAL A 174 2.55 21.29 29.52
CA VAL A 174 1.34 20.99 30.29
C VAL A 174 1.31 21.69 31.66
N LYS A 175 2.37 22.37 32.12
CA LYS A 175 2.36 23.19 33.35
C LYS A 175 1.64 24.52 33.13
N GLU A 176 1.30 24.89 31.93
CA GLU A 176 0.49 26.08 31.65
C GLU A 176 -0.86 25.97 32.35
N LYS A 177 -1.21 27.01 33.12
CA LYS A 177 -2.45 27.01 33.92
C LYS A 177 -3.71 27.10 33.05
N GLY A 178 -4.71 26.31 33.41
CA GLY A 178 -6.01 26.32 32.73
C GLY A 178 -6.11 25.43 31.49
N LEU A 179 -5.12 24.62 31.21
CA LEU A 179 -5.21 23.59 30.18
C LEU A 179 -6.17 22.47 30.56
N ILE A 180 -6.86 21.95 29.55
CA ILE A 180 -7.64 20.73 29.64
C ILE A 180 -6.79 19.61 29.01
N LEU A 181 -6.64 18.51 29.75
CA LEU A 181 -5.84 17.36 29.36
C LEU A 181 -6.77 16.19 29.00
N VAL A 182 -6.45 15.48 27.91
CA VAL A 182 -7.06 14.20 27.56
C VAL A 182 -5.93 13.18 27.50
N ASP A 183 -6.16 12.05 28.17
CA ASP A 183 -5.24 10.92 28.26
C ASP A 183 -6.04 9.66 27.91
N GLN A 184 -5.73 9.02 26.78
CA GLN A 184 -6.51 7.91 26.23
C GLN A 184 -5.62 6.87 25.54
N THR A 185 -6.13 5.65 25.52
CA THR A 185 -5.56 4.56 24.71
C THR A 185 -6.46 4.27 23.51
N TYR A 186 -5.84 4.09 22.34
CA TYR A 186 -6.52 3.75 21.08
C TYR A 186 -5.89 2.48 20.54
N ASP A 187 -6.73 1.47 20.27
CA ASP A 187 -6.31 0.16 19.78
C ASP A 187 -6.79 -0.09 18.35
N THR A 188 -5.86 -0.51 17.49
CA THR A 188 -6.18 -0.93 16.14
C THR A 188 -5.82 -2.41 15.95
N GLN A 189 -6.64 -3.14 15.19
CA GLN A 189 -6.52 -4.57 14.98
C GLN A 189 -5.70 -4.93 13.72
N ARG A 190 -5.39 -6.24 13.58
CA ARG A 190 -4.84 -6.81 12.35
C ARG A 190 -5.95 -7.04 11.34
N VAL A 191 -5.69 -6.68 10.08
CA VAL A 191 -6.59 -7.01 8.96
C VAL A 191 -5.80 -7.55 7.76
N GLN A 192 -6.46 -8.42 6.97
CA GLN A 192 -5.89 -9.02 5.77
C GLN A 192 -6.29 -8.21 4.53
N HIS A 193 -5.43 -8.19 3.52
CA HIS A 193 -5.63 -7.45 2.26
C HIS A 193 -6.79 -7.98 1.43
N CYS A 194 -7.06 -9.27 1.49
CA CYS A 194 -8.14 -9.96 0.80
C CYS A 194 -8.19 -9.69 -0.73
N HIS A 195 -7.03 -9.51 -1.38
CA HIS A 195 -6.98 -9.40 -2.84
C HIS A 195 -7.55 -10.66 -3.50
N ILE A 196 -8.25 -10.48 -4.63
CA ILE A 196 -8.99 -11.58 -5.29
C ILE A 196 -8.02 -12.63 -5.85
N GLU A 197 -6.99 -12.20 -6.58
CA GLU A 197 -5.95 -13.08 -7.07
C GLU A 197 -5.02 -13.50 -5.93
N LEU A 198 -4.95 -14.80 -5.67
CA LEU A 198 -4.04 -15.37 -4.67
C LEU A 198 -2.56 -15.15 -5.07
N PRO A 199 -1.61 -15.20 -4.12
CA PRO A 199 -0.19 -15.25 -4.44
C PRO A 199 0.11 -16.48 -5.28
N VAL A 200 0.67 -16.26 -6.48
CA VAL A 200 0.96 -17.31 -7.44
C VAL A 200 2.20 -16.98 -8.25
N SER A 201 3.05 -17.96 -8.45
CA SER A 201 4.21 -17.86 -9.32
C SER A 201 4.47 -19.18 -10.03
N PHE A 202 5.19 -19.14 -11.15
CA PHE A 202 5.86 -20.30 -11.70
C PHE A 202 7.30 -19.94 -12.08
N ALA A 203 8.20 -20.90 -11.87
CA ALA A 203 9.62 -20.72 -12.08
C ALA A 203 10.21 -21.86 -12.92
N TYR A 204 11.17 -21.53 -13.77
CA TYR A 204 11.94 -22.50 -14.54
C TYR A 204 13.33 -21.96 -14.89
N GLN A 205 14.25 -22.86 -15.23
CA GLN A 205 15.56 -22.47 -15.77
C GLN A 205 15.60 -22.71 -17.26
N ASP A 206 16.04 -21.72 -18.03
CA ASP A 206 16.20 -21.86 -19.48
C ASP A 206 17.50 -22.60 -19.86
N GLY A 207 17.67 -22.90 -21.16
CA GLY A 207 18.85 -23.62 -21.69
C GLY A 207 20.18 -22.88 -21.51
N ASN A 208 20.16 -21.60 -21.16
CA ASN A 208 21.34 -20.79 -20.85
C ASN A 208 21.63 -20.73 -19.33
N GLY A 209 20.86 -21.43 -18.52
CA GLY A 209 20.99 -21.42 -17.06
C GLY A 209 20.33 -20.24 -16.35
N LYS A 210 19.59 -19.40 -17.09
CA LYS A 210 18.88 -18.26 -16.52
C LYS A 210 17.55 -18.70 -15.89
N ILE A 211 17.30 -18.24 -14.66
CA ILE A 211 16.07 -18.53 -13.92
C ILE A 211 15.03 -17.48 -14.32
N THR A 212 13.90 -17.95 -14.85
CA THR A 212 12.75 -17.11 -15.15
C THR A 212 11.64 -17.38 -14.12
N VAL A 213 11.14 -16.33 -13.48
CA VAL A 213 10.00 -16.38 -12.55
C VAL A 213 8.91 -15.45 -13.06
N THR A 214 7.74 -16.05 -13.34
CA THR A 214 6.52 -15.28 -13.63
C THR A 214 5.68 -15.23 -12.39
N THR A 215 5.32 -14.03 -11.92
CA THR A 215 4.65 -13.84 -10.62
C THR A 215 3.75 -12.62 -10.60
N SER A 216 2.73 -12.68 -9.75
CA SER A 216 1.85 -11.55 -9.46
C SER A 216 2.46 -10.66 -8.36
N THR A 217 3.38 -9.78 -8.73
CA THR A 217 4.12 -8.90 -7.81
C THR A 217 3.94 -7.41 -8.14
N GLN A 218 4.01 -6.56 -7.11
CA GLN A 218 4.03 -5.09 -7.25
C GLN A 218 5.43 -4.54 -7.58
N ILE A 219 6.50 -5.35 -7.46
CA ILE A 219 7.89 -4.93 -7.35
C ILE A 219 8.87 -5.84 -8.16
N PRO A 220 8.65 -6.08 -9.46
CA PRO A 220 9.38 -7.12 -10.21
C PRO A 220 10.90 -6.97 -10.19
N HIS A 221 11.45 -5.74 -10.24
CA HIS A 221 12.90 -5.52 -10.19
C HIS A 221 13.49 -5.83 -8.81
N ILE A 222 12.71 -5.65 -7.73
CA ILE A 222 13.13 -6.01 -6.37
C ILE A 222 13.04 -7.53 -6.17
N VAL A 223 11.98 -8.18 -6.69
CA VAL A 223 11.87 -9.66 -6.71
C VAL A 223 13.12 -10.28 -7.36
N ARG A 224 13.55 -9.75 -8.51
CA ARG A 224 14.79 -10.17 -9.19
C ARG A 224 16.00 -10.13 -8.24
N ARG A 225 16.18 -9.02 -7.53
CA ARG A 225 17.26 -8.84 -6.56
C ARG A 225 17.18 -9.86 -5.43
N VAL A 226 16.01 -9.97 -4.80
CA VAL A 226 15.82 -10.83 -3.61
C VAL A 226 16.00 -12.31 -3.95
N ILE A 227 15.53 -12.77 -5.12
CA ILE A 227 15.82 -14.13 -5.61
C ILE A 227 17.33 -14.34 -5.71
N GLY A 228 18.05 -13.40 -6.32
CA GLY A 228 19.50 -13.49 -6.42
C GLY A 228 20.20 -13.54 -5.06
N GLN A 229 19.74 -12.74 -4.10
CA GLN A 229 20.27 -12.74 -2.72
C GLN A 229 19.96 -14.06 -2.00
N ALA A 230 18.73 -14.54 -2.03
CA ALA A 230 18.30 -15.77 -1.35
C ALA A 230 18.96 -17.04 -1.91
N LEU A 231 19.32 -17.04 -3.20
CA LEU A 231 19.98 -18.17 -3.85
C LEU A 231 21.51 -18.00 -3.91
N GLY A 232 22.05 -16.84 -3.53
CA GLY A 232 23.48 -16.56 -3.62
C GLY A 232 24.01 -16.48 -5.06
N ILE A 233 23.19 -16.04 -6.02
CA ILE A 233 23.54 -15.96 -7.46
C ILE A 233 23.49 -14.51 -7.98
N PRO A 234 24.22 -14.21 -9.09
CA PRO A 234 24.15 -12.90 -9.72
C PRO A 234 22.73 -12.56 -10.17
N TRP A 235 22.27 -11.33 -9.88
CA TRP A 235 20.93 -10.88 -10.23
C TRP A 235 20.65 -10.89 -11.73
N GLY A 236 21.69 -10.76 -12.59
CA GLY A 236 21.60 -10.90 -14.05
C GLY A 236 21.21 -12.30 -14.51
N GLN A 237 21.35 -13.34 -13.66
CA GLN A 237 20.90 -14.70 -13.95
C GLN A 237 19.41 -14.92 -13.62
N VAL A 238 18.73 -13.91 -13.12
CA VAL A 238 17.31 -13.97 -12.78
C VAL A 238 16.53 -13.02 -13.69
N ARG A 239 15.45 -13.51 -14.27
CA ARG A 239 14.44 -12.75 -15.01
C ARG A 239 13.11 -12.85 -14.31
N VAL A 240 12.46 -11.73 -14.08
CA VAL A 240 11.11 -11.69 -13.49
C VAL A 240 10.14 -11.09 -14.49
N ILE A 241 9.02 -11.78 -14.70
CA ILE A 241 7.94 -11.35 -15.56
C ILE A 241 6.68 -11.15 -14.71
N LYS A 242 6.06 -9.99 -14.82
CA LYS A 242 4.82 -9.64 -14.13
C LYS A 242 3.69 -9.51 -15.16
N PRO A 243 2.72 -10.43 -15.20
CA PRO A 243 1.51 -10.30 -16.01
C PRO A 243 0.49 -9.34 -15.39
N TYR A 244 -0.78 -9.40 -15.81
CA TYR A 244 -1.86 -8.70 -15.09
C TYR A 244 -1.93 -9.18 -13.63
N ILE A 245 -2.32 -8.26 -12.73
CA ILE A 245 -2.45 -8.52 -11.30
C ILE A 245 -3.90 -8.30 -10.86
N GLY A 246 -4.44 -9.26 -10.12
CA GLY A 246 -5.79 -9.24 -9.54
C GLY A 246 -5.84 -8.62 -8.14
N GLY A 247 -5.20 -7.45 -7.98
CA GLY A 247 -5.08 -6.73 -6.71
C GLY A 247 -3.86 -7.13 -5.90
N GLY A 248 -3.42 -6.24 -5.01
CA GLY A 248 -2.26 -6.47 -4.13
C GLY A 248 -2.39 -5.70 -2.82
N PHE A 249 -2.72 -4.40 -2.88
CA PHE A 249 -2.94 -3.49 -1.76
C PHE A 249 -1.77 -3.40 -0.76
N GLY A 250 -0.58 -3.85 -1.18
CA GLY A 250 0.63 -3.93 -0.36
C GLY A 250 1.09 -5.35 -0.04
N ASN A 251 0.22 -6.38 -0.04
CA ASN A 251 0.63 -7.75 0.24
C ASN A 251 1.70 -8.24 -0.77
N LYS A 252 1.51 -7.94 -2.04
CA LYS A 252 2.42 -8.30 -3.13
C LYS A 252 3.61 -7.33 -3.27
N GLN A 253 3.86 -6.50 -2.25
CA GLN A 253 5.05 -5.67 -2.08
C GLN A 253 6.14 -6.38 -1.23
N ASP A 254 5.86 -7.54 -0.68
CA ASP A 254 6.84 -8.44 -0.10
C ASP A 254 7.24 -9.54 -1.10
N VAL A 255 8.49 -10.02 -1.01
CA VAL A 255 9.00 -11.14 -1.79
C VAL A 255 8.93 -12.38 -0.89
N LEU A 256 7.88 -13.18 -1.05
CA LEU A 256 7.58 -14.27 -0.12
C LEU A 256 7.94 -15.63 -0.67
N TYR A 257 7.43 -15.98 -1.85
CA TYR A 257 7.49 -17.34 -2.41
C TYR A 257 8.31 -17.44 -3.67
N GLU A 258 8.64 -16.35 -4.31
CA GLU A 258 9.39 -16.34 -5.56
C GLU A 258 10.80 -16.95 -5.40
N PRO A 259 11.55 -16.64 -4.31
CA PRO A 259 12.84 -17.30 -4.06
C PRO A 259 12.71 -18.80 -3.80
N LEU A 260 11.70 -19.22 -3.02
CA LEU A 260 11.42 -20.62 -2.76
C LEU A 260 11.05 -21.34 -4.06
N ASN A 261 10.15 -20.79 -4.88
CA ASN A 261 9.73 -21.43 -6.13
C ASN A 261 10.89 -21.55 -7.14
N ALA A 262 11.73 -20.51 -7.24
CA ALA A 262 12.95 -20.57 -8.04
C ALA A 262 13.89 -21.70 -7.57
N PHE A 263 14.09 -21.82 -6.26
CA PHE A 263 14.87 -22.91 -5.68
C PHE A 263 14.25 -24.30 -5.97
N LEU A 264 12.93 -24.45 -5.80
CA LEU A 264 12.23 -25.72 -6.05
C LEU A 264 12.35 -26.15 -7.52
N SER A 265 12.30 -25.22 -8.47
CA SER A 265 12.57 -25.52 -9.89
C SER A 265 13.99 -26.08 -10.09
N LEU A 266 15.01 -25.49 -9.47
CA LEU A 266 16.37 -26.01 -9.53
C LEU A 266 16.50 -27.42 -8.94
N GLN A 267 15.73 -27.75 -7.89
CA GLN A 267 15.72 -29.07 -7.25
C GLN A 267 15.19 -30.18 -8.17
N VAL A 268 14.51 -29.84 -9.25
CA VAL A 268 13.98 -30.78 -10.25
C VAL A 268 14.61 -30.58 -11.64
N GLY A 269 15.84 -30.06 -11.69
CA GLY A 269 16.62 -29.89 -12.92
C GLY A 269 16.16 -28.71 -13.78
N GLY A 270 15.65 -27.65 -13.18
CA GLY A 270 15.21 -26.43 -13.87
C GLY A 270 13.86 -26.54 -14.57
N ARG A 271 13.14 -27.67 -14.35
CA ARG A 271 11.79 -27.86 -14.92
C ARG A 271 10.80 -26.87 -14.35
N PRO A 272 9.74 -26.50 -15.11
CA PRO A 272 8.72 -25.58 -14.65
C PRO A 272 7.99 -26.08 -13.41
N VAL A 273 7.95 -25.27 -12.36
CA VAL A 273 7.24 -25.53 -11.10
C VAL A 273 6.28 -24.37 -10.82
N LYS A 274 5.01 -24.68 -10.58
CA LYS A 274 3.98 -23.77 -10.09
C LYS A 274 3.94 -23.82 -8.57
N LEU A 275 3.90 -22.65 -7.92
CA LEU A 275 3.57 -22.51 -6.52
C LEU A 275 2.43 -21.49 -6.37
N GLU A 276 1.32 -21.93 -5.78
CA GLU A 276 0.14 -21.11 -5.54
C GLU A 276 -0.40 -21.39 -4.14
N LEU A 277 -0.67 -20.31 -3.39
CA LEU A 277 -1.30 -20.40 -2.08
C LEU A 277 -2.81 -20.53 -2.19
N THR A 278 -3.43 -21.19 -1.24
CA THR A 278 -4.88 -21.14 -1.03
C THR A 278 -5.28 -19.83 -0.32
N ARG A 279 -6.59 -19.62 -0.17
CA ARG A 279 -7.07 -18.47 0.61
C ARG A 279 -6.67 -18.58 2.08
N GLU A 280 -6.80 -19.76 2.66
CA GLU A 280 -6.42 -20.04 4.05
C GLU A 280 -4.91 -19.83 4.27
N GLU A 281 -4.08 -20.31 3.37
CA GLU A 281 -2.63 -20.11 3.39
C GLU A 281 -2.30 -18.61 3.23
N THR A 282 -3.02 -17.87 2.38
CA THR A 282 -2.84 -16.41 2.23
C THR A 282 -3.10 -15.67 3.55
N PHE A 283 -4.09 -16.09 4.35
CA PHE A 283 -4.35 -15.51 5.67
C PHE A 283 -3.29 -15.88 6.70
N ALA A 284 -2.81 -17.11 6.66
CA ALA A 284 -1.95 -17.66 7.70
C ALA A 284 -0.45 -17.34 7.48
N ASP A 285 -0.03 -17.04 6.25
CA ASP A 285 1.39 -16.98 5.93
C ASP A 285 1.82 -15.77 5.08
N THR A 286 0.92 -14.90 4.63
CA THR A 286 1.34 -13.68 3.93
C THR A 286 1.51 -12.50 4.91
N ARG A 287 1.19 -11.28 4.50
CA ARG A 287 1.30 -10.09 5.35
C ARG A 287 -0.08 -9.59 5.76
N VAL A 288 -0.11 -8.90 6.90
CA VAL A 288 -1.32 -8.27 7.46
C VAL A 288 -1.02 -6.81 7.82
N ARG A 289 -2.05 -5.98 7.98
CA ARG A 289 -1.93 -4.69 8.63
C ARG A 289 -1.58 -4.90 10.09
N HIS A 290 -0.64 -4.13 10.62
CA HIS A 290 -0.23 -4.18 12.03
C HIS A 290 -1.38 -3.84 12.97
N ALA A 291 -1.51 -4.60 14.04
CA ALA A 291 -2.18 -4.12 15.25
C ALA A 291 -1.25 -3.18 16.00
N ILE A 292 -1.74 -1.99 16.33
CA ILE A 292 -0.97 -0.99 17.06
C ILE A 292 -1.83 -0.44 18.20
N ARG A 293 -1.26 -0.42 19.41
CA ARG A 293 -1.81 0.28 20.57
C ARG A 293 -1.11 1.63 20.67
N PHE A 294 -1.91 2.69 20.76
CA PHE A 294 -1.43 4.05 21.00
C PHE A 294 -1.91 4.52 22.36
N HIS A 295 -1.01 4.90 23.25
CA HIS A 295 -1.29 5.72 24.41
C HIS A 295 -1.03 7.17 24.02
N MET A 296 -2.06 8.01 24.04
CA MET A 296 -1.98 9.39 23.58
C MET A 296 -2.45 10.36 24.64
N GLN A 297 -1.69 11.43 24.79
CA GLN A 297 -1.99 12.56 25.65
C GLN A 297 -2.09 13.82 24.79
N GLY A 298 -3.08 14.66 25.09
CA GLY A 298 -3.26 15.95 24.43
C GLY A 298 -3.64 17.05 25.41
N ALA A 299 -3.15 18.26 25.17
CA ALA A 299 -3.41 19.44 25.98
C ALA A 299 -3.97 20.57 25.13
N VAL A 300 -5.07 21.16 25.57
CA VAL A 300 -5.79 22.22 24.88
C VAL A 300 -6.18 23.36 25.80
N ARG A 301 -6.15 24.61 25.32
CA ARG A 301 -6.71 25.76 26.01
C ARG A 301 -8.23 25.78 25.87
N PRO A 302 -8.97 26.42 26.82
CA PRO A 302 -10.43 26.54 26.73
C PRO A 302 -10.92 27.22 25.43
N ASP A 303 -10.08 28.02 24.78
CA ASP A 303 -10.39 28.66 23.49
C ASP A 303 -10.21 27.74 22.26
N GLY A 304 -9.82 26.49 22.50
CA GLY A 304 -9.58 25.48 21.45
C GLY A 304 -8.19 25.52 20.84
N THR A 305 -7.23 26.27 21.38
CA THR A 305 -5.85 26.24 20.90
C THR A 305 -5.15 24.95 21.35
N LEU A 306 -4.71 24.12 20.44
CA LEU A 306 -3.91 22.92 20.69
C LEU A 306 -2.51 23.34 21.20
N VAL A 307 -2.08 22.80 22.34
CA VAL A 307 -0.82 23.22 22.98
C VAL A 307 0.24 22.17 22.90
N ALA A 308 -0.08 20.91 23.20
CA ALA A 308 0.89 19.83 23.19
C ALA A 308 0.23 18.47 22.96
N ARG A 309 0.96 17.56 22.35
CA ARG A 309 0.60 16.14 22.22
C ARG A 309 1.79 15.25 22.50
N ARG A 310 1.51 14.09 23.09
CA ARG A 310 2.46 12.99 23.26
C ARG A 310 1.80 11.69 22.84
N ALA A 311 2.54 10.82 22.16
CA ALA A 311 2.11 9.48 21.77
C ALA A 311 3.16 8.44 22.13
N GLU A 312 2.72 7.31 22.68
CA GLU A 312 3.51 6.09 22.81
C GLU A 312 2.80 4.98 22.04
N ALA A 313 3.52 4.31 21.12
CA ALA A 313 2.94 3.33 20.20
C ALA A 313 3.63 1.98 20.34
N PHE A 314 2.85 0.91 20.52
CA PHE A 314 3.30 -0.47 20.57
C PHE A 314 2.72 -1.24 19.39
N SER A 315 3.59 -1.69 18.48
CA SER A 315 3.19 -2.40 17.28
C SER A 315 3.54 -3.87 17.36
N ASN A 316 2.54 -4.71 17.11
CA ASN A 316 2.72 -6.14 16.97
C ASN A 316 3.21 -6.48 15.57
N GLN A 317 4.49 -6.86 15.47
CA GLN A 317 5.18 -7.13 14.20
C GLN A 317 4.92 -8.54 13.69
N GLY A 318 4.71 -9.51 14.56
CA GLY A 318 4.74 -10.91 14.19
C GLY A 318 6.17 -11.47 14.11
N GLY A 319 6.31 -12.63 13.48
CA GLY A 319 7.54 -13.43 13.53
C GLY A 319 8.73 -12.91 12.72
N TYR A 320 8.52 -12.01 11.76
CA TYR A 320 9.58 -11.49 10.86
C TYR A 320 9.47 -9.99 10.67
N ALA A 321 10.59 -9.33 10.42
CA ALA A 321 10.71 -7.88 10.32
C ALA A 321 9.87 -7.27 9.20
N SER A 322 9.89 -7.86 7.99
CA SER A 322 9.21 -7.27 6.85
C SER A 322 9.36 -5.73 6.82
N HIS A 323 8.29 -4.99 6.64
CA HIS A 323 8.25 -3.53 6.64
C HIS A 323 8.08 -2.88 8.03
N GLY A 324 8.05 -3.66 9.13
CA GLY A 324 7.57 -3.20 10.44
C GLY A 324 8.30 -1.99 11.01
N HIS A 325 9.62 -1.98 10.88
CA HIS A 325 10.44 -0.87 11.37
C HIS A 325 10.11 0.50 10.72
N ALA A 326 9.63 0.50 9.48
CA ALA A 326 9.24 1.73 8.76
C ALA A 326 7.76 2.08 8.97
N ILE A 327 6.87 1.09 9.03
CA ILE A 327 5.42 1.28 9.14
C ILE A 327 5.05 1.96 10.45
N VAL A 328 5.65 1.55 11.57
CA VAL A 328 5.35 2.12 12.89
C VAL A 328 5.87 3.56 13.00
N ALA A 329 7.06 3.82 12.49
CA ALA A 329 7.58 5.19 12.38
C ALA A 329 6.66 6.08 11.53
N ASN A 330 6.09 5.55 10.44
CA ASN A 330 5.17 6.29 9.60
C ASN A 330 3.82 6.55 10.30
N ALA A 331 3.30 5.57 11.04
CA ALA A 331 2.12 5.74 11.88
C ALA A 331 2.30 6.88 12.91
N SER A 332 3.43 6.89 13.61
CA SER A 332 3.77 7.92 14.59
C SER A 332 3.97 9.30 13.95
N ASN A 333 4.47 9.35 12.72
CA ASN A 333 4.63 10.61 11.99
C ASN A 333 3.30 11.31 11.70
N MET A 334 2.16 10.60 11.66
CA MET A 334 0.85 11.21 11.41
C MET A 334 0.46 12.22 12.48
N ILE A 335 0.94 12.09 13.71
CA ILE A 335 0.64 13.07 14.75
C ILE A 335 1.22 14.46 14.48
N LYS A 336 2.20 14.60 13.55
CA LYS A 336 2.87 15.88 13.25
C LYS A 336 2.52 16.51 11.90
N GLN A 337 1.70 15.88 11.06
CA GLN A 337 1.50 16.35 9.67
C GLN A 337 0.14 17.02 9.42
N LEU A 338 -0.73 17.10 10.43
CA LEU A 338 -2.07 17.68 10.29
C LEU A 338 -2.24 19.01 11.01
N TYR A 339 -1.58 19.16 12.17
CA TYR A 339 -1.76 20.28 13.08
C TYR A 339 -0.47 21.07 13.25
N ARG A 340 -0.58 22.36 13.62
CA ARG A 340 0.53 23.31 13.67
C ARG A 340 0.63 24.05 14.98
N ASP A 341 1.77 24.71 15.19
CA ASP A 341 2.02 25.70 16.24
C ASP A 341 1.92 25.12 17.68
N GLU A 342 2.13 23.81 17.83
CA GLU A 342 2.20 23.17 19.14
C GLU A 342 3.52 23.47 19.83
N LYS A 343 3.48 23.76 21.14
CA LYS A 343 4.68 23.98 21.96
C LYS A 343 5.51 22.72 22.15
N ALA A 344 4.85 21.56 22.20
CA ALA A 344 5.49 20.26 22.34
C ALA A 344 4.73 19.19 21.54
N LEU A 345 5.47 18.37 20.82
CA LEU A 345 4.97 17.20 20.11
C LEU A 345 5.98 16.08 20.24
N GLU A 346 5.66 15.06 21.01
CA GLU A 346 6.55 13.93 21.30
C GLU A 346 5.93 12.60 20.86
N SER A 347 6.78 11.70 20.40
CA SER A 347 6.37 10.33 20.11
C SER A 347 7.48 9.34 20.39
N GLU A 348 7.10 8.22 21.01
CA GLU A 348 7.89 7.01 21.11
C GLU A 348 7.13 5.84 20.49
N SER A 349 7.82 4.97 19.75
CA SER A 349 7.20 3.82 19.11
C SER A 349 8.10 2.60 19.13
N TYR A 350 7.49 1.47 19.46
CA TYR A 350 8.13 0.16 19.60
C TYR A 350 7.54 -0.81 18.57
N THR A 351 8.38 -1.43 17.78
CA THR A 351 8.04 -2.53 16.88
C THR A 351 8.49 -3.82 17.53
N VAL A 352 7.58 -4.72 17.86
CA VAL A 352 7.86 -5.89 18.70
C VAL A 352 7.57 -7.17 17.95
N TYR A 353 8.56 -8.07 17.91
CA TYR A 353 8.37 -9.42 17.40
C TYR A 353 7.44 -10.23 18.28
N THR A 354 6.57 -11.01 17.65
CA THR A 354 5.61 -11.91 18.33
C THR A 354 5.42 -13.20 17.56
N SER A 355 4.72 -14.18 18.13
CA SER A 355 4.44 -15.47 17.48
C SER A 355 3.18 -15.42 16.60
N THR A 356 3.00 -14.36 15.82
CA THR A 356 1.88 -14.20 14.87
C THR A 356 2.40 -14.00 13.45
N VAL A 357 1.53 -14.08 12.44
CA VAL A 357 1.92 -13.76 11.07
C VAL A 357 2.50 -12.34 10.99
N ALA A 358 3.53 -12.15 10.17
CA ALA A 358 4.22 -10.88 10.10
C ALA A 358 3.33 -9.75 9.57
N GLY A 359 3.36 -8.63 10.26
CA GLY A 359 2.82 -7.37 9.75
C GLY A 359 3.67 -6.86 8.58
N GLY A 360 3.04 -6.26 7.58
CA GLY A 360 3.71 -5.73 6.41
C GLY A 360 2.96 -4.57 5.77
N ALA A 361 3.34 -4.22 4.55
CA ALA A 361 2.72 -3.14 3.82
C ALA A 361 1.24 -3.43 3.55
N MET A 362 0.37 -2.51 3.92
CA MET A 362 -1.02 -2.47 3.50
C MET A 362 -1.43 -1.03 3.24
N ARG A 363 -2.27 -0.80 2.24
CA ARG A 363 -2.75 0.51 1.75
C ARG A 363 -2.82 1.56 2.85
N GLY A 364 -2.00 2.62 2.76
CA GLY A 364 -1.81 3.66 3.78
C GLY A 364 -0.60 3.49 4.70
N TYR A 365 0.04 2.29 4.75
CA TYR A 365 1.37 2.04 5.34
C TYR A 365 1.56 2.61 6.76
N GLY A 366 0.67 2.22 7.71
CA GLY A 366 0.69 2.68 9.11
C GLY A 366 -0.13 3.94 9.38
N ILE A 367 -0.32 4.80 8.38
CA ILE A 367 -1.06 6.04 8.55
C ILE A 367 -2.51 5.82 8.98
N PRO A 368 -3.29 4.83 8.47
CA PRO A 368 -4.65 4.60 8.95
C PRO A 368 -4.74 4.29 10.45
N GLN A 369 -3.73 3.62 11.02
CA GLN A 369 -3.65 3.35 12.44
C GLN A 369 -3.34 4.62 13.25
N GLY A 370 -2.30 5.37 12.82
CA GLY A 370 -1.90 6.62 13.46
C GLY A 370 -2.96 7.71 13.37
N ASP A 371 -3.63 7.81 12.21
CA ASP A 371 -4.72 8.77 11.98
C ASP A 371 -5.95 8.44 12.83
N PHE A 372 -6.29 7.15 12.98
CA PHE A 372 -7.36 6.74 13.90
C PHE A 372 -7.11 7.27 15.30
N ALA A 373 -5.92 7.05 15.85
CA ALA A 373 -5.59 7.52 17.19
C ALA A 373 -5.56 9.05 17.27
N ALA A 374 -4.92 9.73 16.30
CA ALA A 374 -4.80 11.18 16.29
C ALA A 374 -6.16 11.88 16.12
N GLU A 375 -6.98 11.46 15.17
CA GLU A 375 -8.26 12.10 14.89
C GLU A 375 -9.35 11.79 15.92
N CYS A 376 -9.28 10.63 16.59
CA CYS A 376 -10.12 10.35 17.75
C CYS A 376 -9.72 11.24 18.95
N LEU A 377 -8.42 11.44 19.20
CA LEU A 377 -7.94 12.36 20.22
C LEU A 377 -8.44 13.80 19.97
N MET A 378 -8.46 14.26 18.71
CA MET A 378 -8.97 15.60 18.38
C MET A 378 -10.44 15.77 18.72
N ASP A 379 -11.28 14.77 18.47
CA ASP A 379 -12.70 14.82 18.86
C ASP A 379 -12.86 14.76 20.40
N ASP A 380 -12.06 13.94 21.08
CA ASP A 380 -12.08 13.84 22.55
C ASP A 380 -11.63 15.15 23.21
N LEU A 381 -10.61 15.84 22.65
CA LEU A 381 -10.21 17.20 23.10
C LEU A 381 -11.30 18.25 22.84
N ALA A 382 -11.89 18.25 21.63
CA ALA A 382 -12.98 19.16 21.30
C ALA A 382 -14.20 18.96 22.22
N ALA A 383 -14.55 17.70 22.51
CA ALA A 383 -15.63 17.36 23.44
C ALA A 383 -15.33 17.83 24.87
N ALA A 384 -14.09 17.68 25.34
CA ALA A 384 -13.68 18.09 26.69
C ALA A 384 -13.79 19.61 26.93
N ILE A 385 -13.71 20.43 25.88
CA ILE A 385 -13.87 21.90 25.94
C ILE A 385 -15.21 22.35 25.37
N HIS A 386 -16.13 21.42 25.05
CA HIS A 386 -17.44 21.71 24.47
C HIS A 386 -17.38 22.53 23.15
N MET A 387 -16.35 22.32 22.36
CA MET A 387 -16.17 22.96 21.06
C MET A 387 -16.64 22.04 19.92
N ASP A 388 -17.16 22.61 18.83
CA ASP A 388 -17.46 21.85 17.62
C ASP A 388 -16.16 21.27 17.03
N PRO A 389 -16.09 19.95 16.75
CA PRO A 389 -14.85 19.30 16.31
C PRO A 389 -14.37 19.76 14.93
N LEU A 390 -15.28 20.25 14.07
CA LEU A 390 -14.91 20.85 12.79
C LEU A 390 -14.25 22.22 13.01
N ALA A 391 -14.85 23.07 13.85
CA ALA A 391 -14.27 24.36 14.21
C ALA A 391 -12.91 24.20 14.90
N PHE A 392 -12.76 23.17 15.76
CA PHE A 392 -11.49 22.83 16.40
C PHE A 392 -10.40 22.51 15.36
N ARG A 393 -10.72 21.70 14.35
CA ARG A 393 -9.77 21.34 13.27
C ARG A 393 -9.41 22.55 12.41
N LEU A 394 -10.38 23.37 11.98
CA LEU A 394 -10.12 24.59 11.21
C LEU A 394 -9.20 25.58 11.93
N LYS A 395 -9.28 25.63 13.26
CA LYS A 395 -8.42 26.51 14.07
C LYS A 395 -6.97 26.02 14.09
N ASN A 396 -6.73 24.73 14.20
CA ASN A 396 -5.42 24.16 14.51
C ASN A 396 -4.73 23.49 13.30
N CYS A 397 -5.44 23.19 12.21
CA CYS A 397 -4.85 22.47 11.07
C CYS A 397 -3.86 23.32 10.27
N MET A 398 -2.93 22.64 9.63
CA MET A 398 -2.00 23.23 8.67
C MET A 398 -2.76 23.83 7.47
N GLU A 399 -2.13 24.78 6.79
CA GLU A 399 -2.71 25.48 5.65
C GLU A 399 -1.70 25.65 4.51
N GLU A 400 -2.18 26.02 3.34
CA GLU A 400 -1.35 26.29 2.17
C GLU A 400 -0.30 27.37 2.47
N GLY A 401 0.94 27.10 2.09
CA GLY A 401 2.08 27.98 2.32
C GLY A 401 2.72 27.85 3.72
N TYR A 402 2.14 27.05 4.62
CA TYR A 402 2.75 26.82 5.94
C TYR A 402 4.13 26.16 5.78
N LYS A 403 5.12 26.73 6.46
CA LYS A 403 6.45 26.16 6.59
C LYS A 403 6.62 25.65 8.01
N ASP A 404 6.78 24.35 8.15
CA ASP A 404 7.00 23.73 9.45
C ASP A 404 8.35 24.20 10.02
N PRO A 405 8.35 24.90 11.16
CA PRO A 405 9.59 25.45 11.74
C PRO A 405 10.55 24.37 12.23
N HIS A 406 10.07 23.17 12.53
CA HIS A 406 10.86 22.09 13.13
C HIS A 406 11.55 21.19 12.11
N ASN A 407 10.94 20.98 10.94
CA ASN A 407 11.51 20.12 9.89
C ASN A 407 11.78 20.83 8.56
N GLY A 408 11.38 22.10 8.45
CA GLY A 408 11.61 22.95 7.27
C GLY A 408 10.76 22.59 6.05
N ILE A 409 9.81 21.65 6.17
CA ILE A 409 8.90 21.27 5.09
C ILE A 409 7.94 22.44 4.80
N THR A 410 7.78 22.76 3.52
CA THR A 410 6.82 23.76 3.06
C THR A 410 5.67 23.07 2.34
N PHE A 411 4.44 23.36 2.75
CA PHE A 411 3.21 22.85 2.14
C PHE A 411 2.78 23.80 1.01
N TYR A 412 3.41 23.71 -0.15
CA TYR A 412 3.22 24.65 -1.29
C TYR A 412 1.80 24.64 -1.84
N SER A 413 1.18 23.46 -1.88
CA SER A 413 -0.18 23.21 -2.37
C SER A 413 -0.88 22.33 -1.35
N TYR A 414 -1.80 22.89 -0.55
CA TYR A 414 -2.41 22.19 0.57
C TYR A 414 -3.87 22.61 0.77
N GLY A 415 -4.79 21.84 0.19
CA GLY A 415 -6.21 22.14 0.12
C GLY A 415 -7.03 21.70 1.32
N LEU A 416 -6.43 21.35 2.45
CA LEU A 416 -7.12 20.75 3.59
C LEU A 416 -8.31 21.56 4.08
N LYS A 417 -8.15 22.88 4.31
CA LYS A 417 -9.26 23.73 4.75
C LYS A 417 -10.40 23.77 3.73
N LYS A 418 -10.08 23.83 2.42
CA LYS A 418 -11.09 23.78 1.36
C LYS A 418 -11.84 22.45 1.34
N CYS A 419 -11.14 21.34 1.60
CA CYS A 419 -11.78 20.02 1.71
C CYS A 419 -12.70 19.94 2.92
N ILE A 420 -12.33 20.52 4.07
CA ILE A 420 -13.18 20.59 5.26
C ILE A 420 -14.44 21.41 4.97
N GLU A 421 -14.31 22.58 4.35
CA GLU A 421 -15.43 23.48 4.03
C GLU A 421 -16.39 22.84 3.01
N ALA A 422 -15.87 22.25 1.92
CA ALA A 422 -16.68 21.56 0.92
C ALA A 422 -17.44 20.38 1.54
N GLY A 423 -16.78 19.55 2.32
CA GLY A 423 -17.43 18.43 2.99
C GLY A 423 -18.44 18.85 4.05
N LYS A 424 -18.19 19.96 4.78
CA LYS A 424 -19.15 20.58 5.72
C LYS A 424 -20.47 20.91 5.01
N GLU A 425 -20.40 21.54 3.85
CA GLU A 425 -21.56 21.89 3.04
C GLU A 425 -22.26 20.63 2.51
N ALA A 426 -21.51 19.71 1.90
CA ALA A 426 -22.06 18.51 1.27
C ALA A 426 -22.79 17.58 2.25
N VAL A 427 -22.35 17.52 3.50
CA VAL A 427 -22.96 16.69 4.55
C VAL A 427 -24.06 17.41 5.33
N HIS A 428 -24.23 18.74 5.16
CA HIS A 428 -25.10 19.60 5.96
C HIS A 428 -24.75 19.57 7.45
N TRP A 429 -23.46 19.82 7.75
CA TRP A 429 -22.87 19.61 9.08
C TRP A 429 -23.63 20.33 10.19
N ASP A 430 -23.78 21.63 10.11
CA ASP A 430 -24.39 22.45 11.17
C ASP A 430 -25.82 22.03 11.49
N GLU A 431 -26.63 21.73 10.45
CA GLU A 431 -28.01 21.28 10.59
C GLU A 431 -28.09 19.92 11.28
N LYS A 432 -27.30 18.95 10.80
CA LYS A 432 -27.31 17.59 11.35
C LYS A 432 -26.69 17.51 12.75
N ARG A 433 -25.62 18.27 13.02
CA ARG A 433 -25.06 18.37 14.39
C ARG A 433 -26.12 18.87 15.37
N ALA A 434 -26.89 19.89 15.02
CA ALA A 434 -27.97 20.41 15.84
C ALA A 434 -29.11 19.39 15.99
N ALA A 435 -29.54 18.75 14.90
CA ALA A 435 -30.63 17.77 14.92
C ALA A 435 -30.30 16.52 15.76
N TYR A 436 -29.02 16.13 15.82
CA TYR A 436 -28.57 14.92 16.52
C TYR A 436 -28.02 15.19 17.94
N ALA A 437 -28.04 16.42 18.43
CA ALA A 437 -27.41 16.81 19.70
C ALA A 437 -28.05 16.18 20.94
N CYS A 438 -29.38 15.96 20.97
CA CYS A 438 -30.13 15.53 22.14
C CYS A 438 -31.07 14.38 21.83
N GLN A 439 -30.52 13.23 21.46
CA GLN A 439 -31.31 12.05 21.13
C GLN A 439 -31.45 11.12 22.32
N THR A 440 -32.66 10.59 22.50
CA THR A 440 -32.95 9.51 23.44
C THR A 440 -33.61 8.36 22.70
N GLY A 441 -33.53 7.15 23.23
CA GLY A 441 -34.13 5.98 22.63
C GLY A 441 -33.12 4.99 22.05
N ASN A 442 -33.65 3.94 21.40
CA ASN A 442 -32.88 2.78 20.98
C ASN A 442 -32.11 2.97 19.67
N ARG A 443 -32.51 3.95 18.88
CA ARG A 443 -31.80 4.31 17.64
C ARG A 443 -31.37 5.76 17.73
N ARG A 444 -30.09 6.00 17.52
CA ARG A 444 -29.50 7.33 17.59
C ARG A 444 -28.65 7.59 16.37
N ARG A 445 -28.79 8.79 15.79
CA ARG A 445 -27.98 9.22 14.67
C ARG A 445 -26.82 10.08 15.10
N GLY A 446 -25.73 10.02 14.35
CA GLY A 446 -24.57 10.87 14.56
C GLY A 446 -23.87 11.20 13.28
N ILE A 447 -23.17 12.31 13.29
CA ILE A 447 -22.30 12.75 12.21
C ILE A 447 -20.91 13.02 12.77
N GLY A 448 -19.89 12.48 12.14
CA GLY A 448 -18.49 12.64 12.53
C GLY A 448 -17.62 12.99 11.35
N MET A 449 -16.43 13.48 11.65
CA MET A 449 -15.42 13.76 10.63
C MET A 449 -14.03 13.35 11.07
N ALA A 450 -13.14 13.21 10.12
CA ALA A 450 -11.70 13.12 10.31
C ALA A 450 -10.99 13.79 9.12
N ILE A 451 -9.79 14.29 9.36
CA ILE A 451 -8.94 14.85 8.31
C ILE A 451 -7.73 13.95 8.10
N PHE A 452 -7.10 14.04 6.95
CA PHE A 452 -5.91 13.25 6.66
C PHE A 452 -4.89 14.04 5.86
N CYS A 453 -3.63 13.60 5.98
CA CYS A 453 -2.52 14.02 5.15
C CYS A 453 -1.72 12.79 4.72
N TYR A 454 -1.19 12.79 3.51
CA TYR A 454 -0.38 11.72 3.00
C TYR A 454 0.78 12.25 2.16
N LYS A 455 2.02 11.93 2.59
CA LYS A 455 3.22 12.26 1.83
C LYS A 455 3.35 11.36 0.60
N THR A 456 3.48 11.96 -0.58
CA THR A 456 3.71 11.23 -1.83
C THR A 456 5.14 10.72 -1.89
N GLY A 457 5.33 9.41 -2.09
CA GLY A 457 6.65 8.80 -2.16
C GLY A 457 7.37 8.66 -0.83
N VAL A 458 8.63 8.24 -0.87
CA VAL A 458 9.43 7.87 0.32
C VAL A 458 10.68 8.73 0.53
N TYR A 459 11.01 9.65 -0.39
CA TYR A 459 12.18 10.54 -0.22
C TYR A 459 12.02 11.39 1.06
N PRO A 460 13.10 11.65 1.85
CA PRO A 460 14.50 11.27 1.66
C PRO A 460 14.90 9.93 2.29
N ILE A 461 13.96 9.19 2.86
CA ILE A 461 14.23 7.93 3.59
C ILE A 461 14.76 6.85 2.64
N SER A 462 14.25 6.83 1.41
CA SER A 462 14.66 5.87 0.39
C SER A 462 14.71 6.51 -0.99
N LEU A 463 15.30 5.78 -1.95
CA LEU A 463 15.45 6.22 -3.35
C LEU A 463 14.09 6.38 -4.03
N GLU A 464 13.89 7.54 -4.68
CA GLU A 464 12.77 7.79 -5.58
C GLU A 464 13.25 8.02 -7.00
N THR A 465 13.24 6.95 -7.79
CA THR A 465 13.66 6.95 -9.19
C THR A 465 12.71 6.13 -10.04
N ALA A 466 12.57 6.51 -11.30
CA ALA A 466 11.85 5.77 -12.32
C ALA A 466 12.50 6.03 -13.69
N THR A 467 12.46 5.04 -14.57
CA THR A 467 12.96 5.16 -15.94
C THR A 467 11.85 4.81 -16.93
N CYS A 468 11.77 5.58 -18.01
CA CYS A 468 10.84 5.37 -19.12
C CYS A 468 11.61 5.29 -20.42
N ARG A 469 11.21 4.38 -21.30
CA ARG A 469 11.70 4.25 -22.69
C ARG A 469 10.54 4.37 -23.65
N MET A 470 10.74 5.12 -24.73
CA MET A 470 9.80 5.23 -25.85
C MET A 470 10.47 4.91 -27.18
N VAL A 471 9.71 4.30 -28.07
CA VAL A 471 10.13 3.93 -29.43
C VAL A 471 9.07 4.40 -30.42
N LEU A 472 9.46 5.12 -31.45
CA LEU A 472 8.60 5.45 -32.59
C LEU A 472 8.57 4.27 -33.57
N ASN A 473 7.41 3.64 -33.73
CA ASN A 473 7.18 2.57 -34.68
C ASN A 473 6.97 3.13 -36.09
N GLN A 474 7.13 2.29 -37.12
CA GLN A 474 7.05 2.68 -38.53
C GLN A 474 5.69 3.24 -38.96
N ASP A 475 4.63 2.86 -38.26
CA ASP A 475 3.25 3.33 -38.48
C ASP A 475 2.91 4.63 -37.72
N GLY A 476 3.92 5.27 -37.15
CA GLY A 476 3.76 6.51 -36.37
C GLY A 476 3.23 6.30 -34.97
N SER A 477 2.99 5.06 -34.54
CA SER A 477 2.62 4.76 -33.16
C SER A 477 3.83 4.80 -32.21
N ILE A 478 3.57 5.00 -30.94
CA ILE A 478 4.59 5.07 -29.89
C ILE A 478 4.48 3.83 -28.99
N GLN A 479 5.55 3.07 -28.88
CA GLN A 479 5.66 2.05 -27.85
C GLN A 479 6.24 2.66 -26.58
N LEU A 480 5.50 2.58 -25.49
CA LEU A 480 5.86 3.07 -24.16
C LEU A 480 6.24 1.90 -23.26
N MET A 481 7.47 1.86 -22.77
CA MET A 481 7.98 0.82 -21.85
C MET A 481 8.35 1.43 -20.52
N MET A 482 7.81 0.86 -19.44
CA MET A 482 8.05 1.31 -18.07
C MET A 482 8.30 0.14 -17.12
N GLY A 483 9.11 0.39 -16.09
CA GLY A 483 9.22 -0.50 -14.94
C GLY A 483 8.09 -0.31 -13.91
N ALA A 484 7.35 0.80 -13.99
CA ALA A 484 6.18 1.07 -13.15
C ALA A 484 5.09 0.00 -13.34
N THR A 485 4.42 -0.37 -12.26
CA THR A 485 3.60 -1.59 -12.22
C THR A 485 2.10 -1.29 -12.18
N GLU A 486 1.34 -1.72 -13.20
CA GLU A 486 -0.13 -1.76 -13.17
C GLU A 486 -0.59 -2.89 -12.24
N ILE A 487 -1.37 -2.57 -11.21
CA ILE A 487 -1.92 -3.50 -10.21
C ILE A 487 -3.45 -3.43 -10.09
N GLY A 488 -4.10 -2.77 -11.04
CA GLY A 488 -5.53 -2.50 -11.08
C GLY A 488 -5.90 -1.02 -10.89
N GLN A 489 -4.96 -0.17 -10.47
CA GLN A 489 -5.20 1.24 -10.17
C GLN A 489 -5.37 2.13 -11.42
N GLY A 490 -4.97 1.66 -12.62
CA GLY A 490 -5.10 2.41 -13.86
C GLY A 490 -3.83 3.15 -14.29
N ALA A 491 -2.67 2.75 -13.78
CA ALA A 491 -1.38 3.38 -14.11
C ALA A 491 -1.09 3.39 -15.62
N ASP A 492 -1.31 2.28 -16.31
CA ASP A 492 -1.08 2.17 -17.75
C ASP A 492 -1.89 3.21 -18.54
N THR A 493 -3.15 3.42 -18.15
CA THR A 493 -4.01 4.43 -18.78
C THR A 493 -3.51 5.85 -18.52
N VAL A 494 -3.14 6.14 -17.29
CA VAL A 494 -2.62 7.47 -16.90
C VAL A 494 -1.31 7.77 -17.61
N PHE A 495 -0.38 6.82 -17.70
CA PHE A 495 0.88 7.01 -18.42
C PHE A 495 0.68 7.18 -19.92
N THR A 496 -0.28 6.47 -20.51
CA THR A 496 -0.70 6.66 -21.91
C THR A 496 -1.21 8.09 -22.14
N GLN A 497 -2.08 8.61 -21.24
CA GLN A 497 -2.57 9.99 -21.31
C GLN A 497 -1.42 11.01 -21.19
N MET A 498 -0.50 10.82 -20.24
CA MET A 498 0.64 11.72 -20.06
C MET A 498 1.56 11.76 -21.29
N ALA A 499 1.87 10.60 -21.85
CA ALA A 499 2.71 10.50 -23.05
C ALA A 499 2.04 11.15 -24.26
N ALA A 500 0.76 10.84 -24.51
CA ALA A 500 -0.01 11.41 -25.60
C ALA A 500 -0.11 12.94 -25.53
N GLU A 501 -0.36 13.49 -24.33
CA GLU A 501 -0.45 14.93 -24.09
C GLU A 501 0.84 15.67 -24.47
N VAL A 502 2.00 15.16 -24.02
CA VAL A 502 3.31 15.78 -24.32
C VAL A 502 3.67 15.64 -25.79
N LEU A 503 3.45 14.45 -26.35
CA LEU A 503 3.81 14.17 -27.75
C LEU A 503 2.89 14.86 -28.76
N GLY A 504 1.69 15.26 -28.37
CA GLY A 504 0.70 15.83 -29.29
C GLY A 504 0.01 14.78 -30.18
N VAL A 505 0.02 13.50 -29.73
CA VAL A 505 -0.64 12.38 -30.41
C VAL A 505 -1.94 12.00 -29.68
N THR A 506 -2.77 11.19 -30.34
CA THR A 506 -3.97 10.62 -29.70
C THR A 506 -3.60 9.41 -28.86
N GLU A 507 -4.37 9.13 -27.80
CA GLU A 507 -4.08 8.08 -26.83
C GLU A 507 -4.05 6.67 -27.46
N ASP A 508 -4.81 6.44 -28.53
CA ASP A 508 -4.83 5.20 -29.30
C ASP A 508 -3.55 4.94 -30.12
N LYS A 509 -2.69 5.94 -30.25
CA LYS A 509 -1.35 5.82 -30.86
C LYS A 509 -0.25 5.48 -29.86
N VAL A 510 -0.53 5.42 -28.57
CA VAL A 510 0.44 5.06 -27.52
C VAL A 510 0.16 3.66 -27.00
N TYR A 511 1.07 2.73 -27.28
CA TYR A 511 0.98 1.33 -26.83
C TYR A 511 1.91 1.10 -25.64
N ILE A 512 1.32 0.95 -24.46
CA ILE A 512 2.09 0.67 -23.25
C ILE A 512 2.34 -0.82 -23.07
N VAL A 513 3.52 -1.18 -22.60
CA VAL A 513 3.86 -2.55 -22.20
C VAL A 513 3.38 -2.78 -20.78
N SER A 514 2.21 -3.41 -20.63
CA SER A 514 1.60 -3.75 -19.34
C SER A 514 2.31 -4.88 -18.61
N THR A 515 2.98 -5.77 -19.35
CA THR A 515 3.76 -6.86 -18.75
C THR A 515 5.18 -6.35 -18.55
N GLN A 516 5.55 -6.08 -17.30
CA GLN A 516 6.91 -5.73 -16.95
C GLN A 516 7.77 -6.99 -16.98
N ASP A 517 8.93 -6.84 -17.61
CA ASP A 517 9.92 -7.89 -17.77
C ASP A 517 11.27 -7.27 -17.41
N THR A 518 11.92 -7.77 -16.40
CA THR A 518 13.14 -7.17 -15.87
C THR A 518 14.34 -7.22 -16.85
N ASP A 519 14.23 -7.98 -17.93
CA ASP A 519 15.24 -8.00 -19.00
C ASP A 519 14.94 -6.97 -20.10
N VAL A 520 13.70 -6.49 -20.23
CA VAL A 520 13.23 -5.63 -21.33
C VAL A 520 12.82 -4.25 -20.84
N THR A 521 12.04 -4.18 -19.77
CA THR A 521 11.56 -2.90 -19.24
C THR A 521 12.62 -2.19 -18.40
N PRO A 522 12.68 -0.86 -18.48
CA PRO A 522 13.61 -0.08 -17.66
C PRO A 522 13.31 -0.21 -16.17
N PHE A 523 14.28 0.18 -15.33
CA PHE A 523 14.17 0.07 -13.88
C PHE A 523 13.13 1.02 -13.29
N ASP A 524 12.33 0.51 -12.38
CA ASP A 524 11.47 1.24 -11.43
C ASP A 524 11.42 0.45 -10.11
N THR A 525 11.17 1.13 -9.02
CA THR A 525 11.10 0.51 -7.70
C THR A 525 9.76 -0.20 -7.44
N GLY A 526 8.70 0.13 -8.21
CA GLY A 526 7.40 -0.56 -8.16
C GLY A 526 6.22 0.30 -7.69
N ALA A 527 5.09 -0.37 -7.43
CA ALA A 527 3.82 0.26 -7.04
C ALA A 527 3.63 0.26 -5.53
N TYR A 528 3.95 1.37 -4.87
CA TYR A 528 3.78 1.62 -3.43
C TYR A 528 3.85 3.13 -3.14
N ALA A 529 3.55 3.55 -1.90
CA ALA A 529 3.63 4.94 -1.42
C ALA A 529 2.93 5.96 -2.35
N SER A 530 1.92 5.53 -3.09
CA SER A 530 1.16 6.31 -4.09
C SER A 530 2.04 7.13 -5.05
N ARG A 531 3.26 6.61 -5.34
CA ARG A 531 4.35 7.32 -6.02
C ARG A 531 4.25 7.36 -7.55
N GLN A 532 3.54 6.41 -8.16
CA GLN A 532 3.69 6.16 -9.59
C GLN A 532 3.29 7.35 -10.46
N THR A 533 2.11 7.94 -10.26
CA THR A 533 1.68 9.11 -11.04
C THR A 533 2.65 10.28 -10.88
N TYR A 534 3.21 10.45 -9.69
CA TYR A 534 4.12 11.54 -9.34
C TYR A 534 5.56 11.27 -9.80
N VAL A 535 6.16 10.14 -9.40
CA VAL A 535 7.58 9.82 -9.68
C VAL A 535 7.75 9.25 -11.08
N SER A 536 7.00 8.18 -11.40
CA SER A 536 7.11 7.52 -12.72
C SER A 536 6.50 8.40 -13.81
N GLY A 537 5.47 9.20 -13.50
CA GLY A 537 4.92 10.21 -14.41
C GLY A 537 5.93 11.30 -14.80
N LYS A 538 6.85 11.70 -13.90
CA LYS A 538 7.97 12.61 -14.26
C LYS A 538 8.90 11.97 -15.30
N ALA A 539 9.17 10.66 -15.19
CA ALA A 539 9.97 9.95 -16.18
C ALA A 539 9.26 9.88 -17.54
N VAL A 540 7.93 9.61 -17.54
CA VAL A 540 7.12 9.63 -18.78
C VAL A 540 7.18 11.00 -19.44
N LYS A 541 6.90 12.09 -18.69
CA LYS A 541 6.91 13.45 -19.21
C LYS A 541 8.27 13.79 -19.82
N LYS A 542 9.35 13.57 -19.07
CA LYS A 542 10.72 13.86 -19.54
C LYS A 542 11.09 13.07 -20.80
N THR A 543 10.74 11.78 -20.85
CA THR A 543 11.03 10.92 -22.01
C THR A 543 10.20 11.34 -23.22
N ALA A 544 8.92 11.72 -23.02
CA ALA A 544 8.05 12.20 -24.08
C ALA A 544 8.53 13.54 -24.66
N GLU A 545 9.01 14.46 -23.81
CA GLU A 545 9.65 15.73 -24.25
C GLU A 545 10.87 15.43 -25.12
N MET A 546 11.78 14.58 -24.67
CA MET A 546 12.95 14.16 -25.45
C MET A 546 12.57 13.46 -26.77
N MET A 547 11.53 12.66 -26.78
CA MET A 547 11.02 11.97 -27.97
C MET A 547 10.45 12.98 -28.97
N LYS A 548 9.63 13.92 -28.48
CA LYS A 548 9.07 15.02 -29.28
C LYS A 548 10.16 15.84 -29.94
N ASP A 549 11.20 16.23 -29.20
CA ASP A 549 12.34 16.97 -29.74
C ASP A 549 13.03 16.22 -30.88
N LYS A 550 13.29 14.92 -30.74
CA LYS A 550 13.90 14.10 -31.79
C LYS A 550 13.00 13.96 -33.03
N ILE A 551 11.70 13.83 -32.85
CA ILE A 551 10.73 13.77 -33.95
C ILE A 551 10.74 15.10 -34.71
N LEU A 552 10.68 16.23 -33.99
CA LEU A 552 10.70 17.57 -34.60
C LEU A 552 12.04 17.89 -35.23
N GLU A 553 13.18 17.45 -34.69
CA GLU A 553 14.50 17.57 -35.32
C GLU A 553 14.54 16.84 -36.68
N TYR A 554 14.00 15.64 -36.77
CA TYR A 554 13.93 14.91 -38.01
C TYR A 554 12.96 15.58 -39.00
N ALA A 555 11.80 16.06 -38.54
CA ALA A 555 10.82 16.79 -39.34
C ALA A 555 11.43 18.08 -39.93
N ALA A 556 12.15 18.84 -39.10
CA ALA A 556 12.84 20.08 -39.52
C ALA A 556 13.86 19.82 -40.64
N TRP A 557 14.67 18.77 -40.50
CA TRP A 557 15.60 18.33 -41.54
C TRP A 557 14.88 17.94 -42.85
N LYS A 558 13.82 17.13 -42.74
CA LYS A 558 13.06 16.63 -43.91
C LYS A 558 12.34 17.77 -44.63
N LEU A 559 11.70 18.66 -43.91
CA LEU A 559 10.89 19.74 -44.43
C LEU A 559 11.74 21.01 -44.78
N LYS A 560 13.01 21.02 -44.39
CA LYS A 560 13.93 22.17 -44.51
C LYS A 560 13.37 23.42 -43.82
N MET A 561 12.80 23.24 -42.63
CA MET A 561 12.19 24.29 -41.80
C MET A 561 12.94 24.36 -40.46
N ASP A 562 12.77 25.49 -39.75
CA ASP A 562 13.29 25.63 -38.39
C ASP A 562 12.46 24.77 -37.41
N GLN A 563 13.13 23.95 -36.61
CA GLN A 563 12.50 23.10 -35.62
C GLN A 563 11.57 23.86 -34.67
N GLN A 564 11.94 25.11 -34.33
CA GLN A 564 11.14 25.97 -33.41
C GLN A 564 9.80 26.41 -34.01
N THR A 565 9.62 26.32 -35.33
CA THR A 565 8.38 26.63 -36.03
C THR A 565 7.44 25.45 -36.18
N LEU A 566 7.86 24.25 -35.70
CA LEU A 566 7.13 23.02 -35.84
C LEU A 566 6.59 22.56 -34.49
N ASP A 567 5.43 21.89 -34.53
CA ASP A 567 4.80 21.21 -33.39
C ASP A 567 4.16 19.89 -33.86
N ILE A 568 3.72 19.09 -32.91
CA ILE A 568 2.93 17.88 -33.18
C ILE A 568 1.53 18.10 -32.61
N ARG A 569 0.49 17.93 -33.42
CA ARG A 569 -0.91 18.00 -33.00
C ARG A 569 -1.75 16.92 -33.71
N ASN A 570 -2.51 16.17 -32.95
CA ASN A 570 -3.41 15.12 -33.48
C ASN A 570 -2.72 14.16 -34.49
N ASN A 571 -1.54 13.66 -34.16
CA ASN A 571 -0.71 12.75 -34.99
C ASN A 571 -0.16 13.40 -36.28
N MET A 572 -0.12 14.73 -36.35
CA MET A 572 0.40 15.49 -37.49
C MET A 572 1.53 16.41 -37.06
N ILE A 573 2.57 16.51 -37.88
CA ILE A 573 3.55 17.59 -37.81
C ILE A 573 2.87 18.83 -38.38
N VAL A 574 2.85 19.91 -37.62
CA VAL A 574 2.19 21.19 -37.98
C VAL A 574 3.11 22.34 -37.79
N THR A 575 2.80 23.48 -38.47
CA THR A 575 3.42 24.77 -38.15
C THR A 575 2.86 25.35 -36.84
N ALA A 576 3.48 26.38 -36.31
CA ALA A 576 2.99 27.13 -35.13
C ALA A 576 1.55 27.64 -35.33
N GLU A 577 1.20 28.04 -36.56
CA GLU A 577 -0.13 28.48 -36.97
C GLU A 577 -1.16 27.35 -37.14
N GLY A 578 -0.69 26.08 -37.12
CA GLY A 578 -1.54 24.90 -37.22
C GLY A 578 -1.74 24.36 -38.64
N GLU A 579 -0.90 24.76 -39.62
CA GLU A 579 -0.90 24.18 -40.95
C GLU A 579 -0.32 22.76 -40.87
N GLU A 580 -1.06 21.76 -41.40
CA GLU A 580 -0.67 20.34 -41.44
C GLU A 580 0.37 20.12 -42.55
N LEU A 581 1.52 19.54 -42.17
CA LEU A 581 2.66 19.34 -43.08
C LEU A 581 2.90 17.88 -43.39
N LEU A 582 2.91 17.00 -42.38
CA LEU A 582 3.29 15.61 -42.53
C LEU A 582 2.63 14.77 -41.44
N THR A 583 2.13 13.56 -41.77
CA THR A 583 1.62 12.62 -40.77
C THR A 583 2.75 12.00 -39.97
N MET A 584 2.49 11.61 -38.72
CA MET A 584 3.45 10.87 -37.91
C MET A 584 3.86 9.54 -38.59
N GLU A 585 2.92 8.85 -39.27
CA GLU A 585 3.19 7.62 -40.02
C GLU A 585 4.20 7.86 -41.18
N ALA A 586 3.98 8.91 -41.97
CA ALA A 586 4.87 9.24 -43.09
C ALA A 586 6.26 9.64 -42.57
N LEU A 587 6.33 10.43 -41.49
CA LEU A 587 7.60 10.79 -40.85
C LEU A 587 8.33 9.57 -40.31
N ALA A 588 7.65 8.69 -39.58
CA ALA A 588 8.24 7.50 -38.97
C ALA A 588 8.77 6.52 -40.00
N THR A 589 8.00 6.29 -41.07
CA THR A 589 8.43 5.46 -42.21
C THR A 589 9.67 6.07 -42.89
N GLU A 590 9.65 7.35 -43.20
CA GLU A 590 10.79 8.07 -43.80
C GLU A 590 12.01 8.03 -42.89
N ALA A 591 11.83 8.28 -41.57
CA ALA A 591 12.94 8.29 -40.63
C ALA A 591 13.69 6.97 -40.57
N LEU A 592 13.02 5.85 -40.70
CA LEU A 592 13.65 4.54 -40.59
C LEU A 592 14.20 4.06 -41.95
N TYR A 593 13.51 4.32 -43.07
CA TYR A 593 13.80 3.72 -44.37
C TYR A 593 14.47 4.69 -45.39
N SER A 594 14.71 5.94 -45.02
CA SER A 594 15.40 6.89 -45.87
C SER A 594 16.83 6.43 -46.20
N LEU A 595 17.18 6.44 -47.47
CA LEU A 595 18.55 6.16 -47.93
C LEU A 595 19.51 7.34 -47.63
N GLU A 596 18.97 8.54 -47.40
CA GLU A 596 19.75 9.74 -47.14
C GLU A 596 20.06 9.91 -45.65
N ARG A 597 19.04 9.72 -44.77
CA ARG A 597 19.18 9.84 -43.33
C ARG A 597 18.29 8.80 -42.62
N SER A 598 18.80 7.60 -42.44
CA SER A 598 18.09 6.57 -41.66
C SER A 598 18.32 6.74 -40.17
N VAL A 599 17.25 6.86 -39.38
CA VAL A 599 17.26 6.98 -37.92
C VAL A 599 16.11 6.21 -37.30
N HIS A 600 16.42 5.35 -36.33
CA HIS A 600 15.40 4.77 -35.45
C HIS A 600 15.19 5.71 -34.26
N ILE A 601 14.08 6.45 -34.26
CA ILE A 601 13.80 7.47 -33.24
C ILE A 601 13.37 6.77 -31.95
N THR A 602 14.20 6.90 -30.91
CA THR A 602 13.99 6.36 -29.58
C THR A 602 14.38 7.37 -28.51
N ALA A 603 13.74 7.32 -27.36
CA ALA A 603 14.10 8.13 -26.20
C ALA A 603 14.06 7.29 -24.93
N GLU A 604 14.98 7.55 -24.01
CA GLU A 604 15.01 6.95 -22.66
C GLU A 604 15.49 7.99 -21.66
N ALA A 605 14.77 8.13 -20.56
CA ALA A 605 15.16 9.04 -19.50
C ALA A 605 14.84 8.47 -18.11
N THR A 606 15.74 8.72 -17.17
CA THR A 606 15.54 8.49 -15.74
C THR A 606 15.16 9.79 -15.06
N SER A 607 14.17 9.73 -14.19
CA SER A 607 13.80 10.81 -13.28
C SER A 607 14.19 10.45 -11.86
N HIS A 608 14.80 11.39 -11.16
CA HIS A 608 15.07 11.33 -9.72
C HIS A 608 14.21 12.36 -9.01
N CYS A 609 13.38 11.93 -8.08
CA CYS A 609 12.51 12.82 -7.33
C CYS A 609 13.13 13.10 -5.95
N LYS A 610 13.42 14.38 -5.69
CA LYS A 610 13.98 14.86 -4.41
C LYS A 610 13.03 15.82 -3.68
N GLU A 611 11.85 16.02 -4.23
CA GLU A 611 10.80 16.83 -3.62
C GLU A 611 9.76 15.93 -2.94
N ASN A 612 9.03 16.53 -1.99
CA ASN A 612 7.87 15.94 -1.36
C ASN A 612 6.63 16.78 -1.69
N THR A 613 5.51 16.12 -1.88
CA THR A 613 4.19 16.74 -1.92
C THR A 613 3.24 15.97 -1.02
N PHE A 614 2.18 16.65 -0.58
CA PHE A 614 1.23 16.11 0.37
C PHE A 614 -0.19 16.17 -0.21
N ALA A 615 -0.81 15.01 -0.36
CA ALA A 615 -2.25 14.93 -0.55
C ALA A 615 -2.93 15.13 0.80
N SER A 616 -4.06 15.82 0.81
CA SER A 616 -4.82 16.10 2.03
C SER A 616 -6.32 15.97 1.77
N GLY A 617 -7.11 15.88 2.83
CA GLY A 617 -8.55 15.84 2.67
C GLY A 617 -9.30 15.64 3.98
N ALA A 618 -10.63 15.53 3.84
CA ALA A 618 -11.54 15.34 4.95
C ALA A 618 -12.60 14.28 4.61
N CYS A 619 -12.89 13.42 5.58
CA CYS A 619 -13.96 12.44 5.49
C CYS A 619 -15.05 12.77 6.50
N PHE A 620 -16.30 12.64 6.05
CA PHE A 620 -17.49 12.81 6.86
C PHE A 620 -18.33 11.54 6.83
N ALA A 621 -18.76 11.07 7.99
CA ALA A 621 -19.60 9.88 8.13
C ALA A 621 -20.89 10.22 8.86
N GLU A 622 -22.02 9.75 8.34
CA GLU A 622 -23.32 9.76 9.01
C GLU A 622 -23.69 8.33 9.39
N VAL A 623 -24.03 8.11 10.64
CA VAL A 623 -24.37 6.81 11.19
C VAL A 623 -25.71 6.78 11.89
N GLU A 624 -26.34 5.59 11.96
CA GLU A 624 -27.42 5.26 12.87
C GLU A 624 -26.97 4.10 13.76
N VAL A 625 -26.94 4.31 15.06
CA VAL A 625 -26.56 3.30 16.05
C VAL A 625 -27.82 2.67 16.64
N ASP A 626 -27.96 1.35 16.48
CA ASP A 626 -28.97 0.56 17.18
C ASP A 626 -28.40 0.16 18.56
N MET A 627 -28.81 0.87 19.60
CA MET A 627 -28.24 0.76 20.93
C MET A 627 -28.35 -0.66 21.53
N PRO A 628 -29.55 -1.31 21.52
CA PRO A 628 -29.69 -2.67 22.04
C PRO A 628 -28.86 -3.73 21.31
N LEU A 629 -28.65 -3.55 20.01
CA LEU A 629 -27.87 -4.50 19.19
C LEU A 629 -26.39 -4.14 19.13
N GLY A 630 -26.00 -2.93 19.52
CA GLY A 630 -24.64 -2.40 19.32
C GLY A 630 -24.27 -2.29 17.85
N LYS A 631 -25.24 -2.23 16.94
CA LYS A 631 -25.00 -2.21 15.50
C LYS A 631 -24.88 -0.78 15.00
N VAL A 632 -23.75 -0.48 14.33
CA VAL A 632 -23.54 0.78 13.61
C VAL A 632 -23.93 0.58 12.16
N ASN A 633 -24.98 1.28 11.72
CA ASN A 633 -25.35 1.36 10.31
C ASN A 633 -24.80 2.67 9.77
N VAL A 634 -23.81 2.61 8.90
CA VAL A 634 -23.32 3.79 8.19
C VAL A 634 -24.32 4.13 7.08
N LEU A 635 -24.80 5.36 7.09
CA LEU A 635 -25.82 5.83 6.14
C LEU A 635 -25.16 6.48 4.93
N LYS A 636 -24.11 7.28 5.16
CA LYS A 636 -23.42 8.03 4.14
C LYS A 636 -21.97 8.27 4.53
N ILE A 637 -21.06 8.21 3.56
CA ILE A 637 -19.69 8.68 3.68
C ILE A 637 -19.41 9.69 2.56
N ILE A 638 -18.88 10.84 2.90
CA ILE A 638 -18.37 11.84 1.95
C ILE A 638 -16.87 11.95 2.18
N ASN A 639 -16.08 11.77 1.12
CA ASN A 639 -14.64 11.88 1.20
C ASN A 639 -14.16 12.93 0.18
N VAL A 640 -13.61 14.04 0.70
CA VAL A 640 -13.16 15.18 -0.09
C VAL A 640 -11.64 15.17 -0.13
N HIS A 641 -11.07 15.20 -1.34
CA HIS A 641 -9.64 15.05 -1.57
C HIS A 641 -9.02 16.24 -2.30
N ASP A 642 -7.84 16.68 -1.85
CA ASP A 642 -6.86 17.40 -2.63
C ASP A 642 -5.75 16.43 -3.05
N SER A 643 -5.86 15.91 -4.27
CA SER A 643 -4.85 15.05 -4.91
C SER A 643 -4.15 15.76 -6.10
N GLY A 644 -4.15 17.08 -6.08
CA GLY A 644 -3.66 17.91 -7.18
C GLY A 644 -4.58 17.83 -8.41
N ILE A 645 -4.02 18.09 -9.57
CA ILE A 645 -4.76 17.94 -10.85
C ILE A 645 -4.99 16.45 -11.14
N LEU A 646 -6.23 16.09 -11.43
CA LEU A 646 -6.61 14.72 -11.74
C LEU A 646 -6.20 14.36 -13.17
N MET A 647 -5.47 13.26 -13.30
CA MET A 647 -5.08 12.75 -14.63
C MET A 647 -6.26 12.14 -15.36
N ASN A 648 -7.06 11.34 -14.64
CA ASN A 648 -8.29 10.72 -15.13
C ASN A 648 -9.33 10.72 -13.99
N PRO A 649 -10.31 11.63 -14.00
CA PRO A 649 -11.26 11.80 -12.90
C PRO A 649 -12.02 10.53 -12.51
N LYS A 650 -12.49 9.74 -13.49
CA LYS A 650 -13.25 8.52 -13.23
C LYS A 650 -12.40 7.43 -12.57
N LEU A 651 -11.12 7.30 -12.95
CA LEU A 651 -10.19 6.38 -12.29
C LEU A 651 -9.83 6.87 -10.88
N ALA A 652 -9.71 8.18 -10.70
CA ALA A 652 -9.48 8.79 -9.39
C ALA A 652 -10.65 8.50 -8.43
N GLU A 653 -11.88 8.74 -8.86
CA GLU A 653 -13.11 8.44 -8.10
C GLU A 653 -13.18 6.96 -7.70
N ALA A 654 -12.87 6.04 -8.63
CA ALA A 654 -12.85 4.61 -8.34
C ALA A 654 -11.82 4.23 -7.26
N GLN A 655 -10.66 4.89 -7.22
CA GLN A 655 -9.66 4.68 -6.16
C GLN A 655 -10.18 5.16 -4.80
N VAL A 656 -10.89 6.28 -4.76
CA VAL A 656 -11.47 6.79 -3.51
C VAL A 656 -12.56 5.86 -3.00
N HIS A 657 -13.50 5.41 -3.84
CA HIS A 657 -14.53 4.43 -3.46
C HIS A 657 -13.92 3.15 -2.88
N GLY A 658 -12.88 2.59 -3.53
CA GLY A 658 -12.19 1.40 -3.03
C GLY A 658 -11.49 1.62 -1.69
N GLY A 659 -10.95 2.81 -1.44
CA GLY A 659 -10.36 3.18 -0.14
C GLY A 659 -11.42 3.35 0.95
N MET A 660 -12.54 3.98 0.64
CA MET A 660 -13.68 4.13 1.56
C MET A 660 -14.23 2.77 2.00
N SER A 661 -14.40 1.84 1.07
CA SER A 661 -14.86 0.47 1.36
C SER A 661 -13.89 -0.27 2.29
N MET A 662 -12.58 -0.16 2.03
CA MET A 662 -11.55 -0.75 2.91
C MET A 662 -11.56 -0.12 4.31
N GLY A 663 -11.69 1.22 4.41
CA GLY A 663 -11.78 1.92 5.69
C GLY A 663 -13.07 1.60 6.46
N LEU A 664 -14.19 1.32 5.76
CA LEU A 664 -15.44 0.86 6.36
C LEU A 664 -15.26 -0.49 7.05
N GLY A 665 -14.66 -1.48 6.36
CA GLY A 665 -14.36 -2.79 6.92
C GLY A 665 -13.40 -2.70 8.11
N TYR A 666 -12.36 -1.89 7.98
CA TYR A 666 -11.39 -1.63 9.05
C TYR A 666 -12.04 -1.07 10.32
N GLY A 667 -13.00 -0.15 10.15
CA GLY A 667 -13.71 0.46 11.27
C GLY A 667 -14.71 -0.46 11.97
N LEU A 668 -15.36 -1.38 11.25
CA LEU A 668 -16.56 -2.05 11.74
C LEU A 668 -16.51 -3.57 11.86
N SER A 669 -15.77 -4.29 11.01
CA SER A 669 -15.99 -5.74 10.88
C SER A 669 -14.75 -6.60 10.65
N GLU A 670 -13.66 -6.04 10.14
CA GLU A 670 -12.48 -6.81 9.79
C GLU A 670 -11.52 -6.96 10.96
N GLU A 671 -11.21 -8.18 11.35
CA GLU A 671 -10.18 -8.51 12.34
C GLU A 671 -9.67 -9.93 12.10
N LEU A 672 -8.35 -10.11 12.04
CA LEU A 672 -7.73 -11.43 12.07
C LEU A 672 -7.43 -11.81 13.52
N MET A 673 -8.12 -12.84 14.02
CA MET A 673 -8.08 -13.27 15.41
C MET A 673 -7.18 -14.50 15.60
N TYR A 674 -6.57 -14.60 16.77
CA TYR A 674 -5.72 -15.72 17.17
C TYR A 674 -6.19 -16.29 18.51
N ASP A 675 -5.97 -17.62 18.69
CA ASP A 675 -6.07 -18.21 20.02
C ASP A 675 -4.79 -18.00 20.85
N ALA A 676 -4.81 -18.43 22.10
CA ALA A 676 -3.66 -18.29 23.02
C ALA A 676 -2.42 -19.09 22.57
N LYS A 677 -2.55 -19.99 21.59
CA LYS A 677 -1.43 -20.74 21.01
C LYS A 677 -0.92 -20.12 19.70
N GLY A 678 -1.44 -18.94 19.31
CA GLY A 678 -1.07 -18.26 18.10
C GLY A 678 -1.68 -18.84 16.81
N LYS A 679 -2.67 -19.72 16.91
CA LYS A 679 -3.38 -20.24 15.74
C LYS A 679 -4.43 -19.25 15.28
N PRO A 680 -4.50 -18.90 13.97
CA PRO A 680 -5.56 -18.06 13.44
C PRO A 680 -6.91 -18.75 13.53
N LEU A 681 -7.94 -18.01 13.98
CA LEU A 681 -9.29 -18.53 14.23
C LEU A 681 -10.23 -18.33 13.03
N ASN A 682 -9.98 -17.36 12.18
CA ASN A 682 -10.86 -16.94 11.10
C ASN A 682 -10.08 -16.65 9.78
N ASN A 683 -9.22 -17.59 9.41
CA ASN A 683 -8.36 -17.49 8.22
C ASN A 683 -9.05 -17.83 6.89
N ASN A 684 -10.33 -17.52 6.76
CA ASN A 684 -11.11 -17.75 5.53
C ASN A 684 -12.20 -16.68 5.36
N LEU A 685 -12.73 -16.53 4.14
CA LEU A 685 -13.75 -15.51 3.84
C LEU A 685 -15.17 -15.84 4.35
N LEU A 686 -15.37 -17.01 4.95
CA LEU A 686 -16.62 -17.31 5.65
C LEU A 686 -16.66 -16.66 7.03
N ASP A 687 -15.54 -16.69 7.75
CA ASP A 687 -15.45 -16.22 9.14
C ASP A 687 -14.86 -14.80 9.23
N TYR A 688 -13.94 -14.42 8.35
CA TYR A 688 -13.42 -13.05 8.20
C TYR A 688 -14.43 -12.19 7.45
N LYS A 689 -14.91 -11.11 8.07
CA LYS A 689 -16.07 -10.33 7.58
C LYS A 689 -15.67 -9.10 6.79
N LEU A 690 -15.54 -9.26 5.48
CA LEU A 690 -15.46 -8.12 4.56
C LEU A 690 -16.84 -7.44 4.43
N PRO A 691 -16.90 -6.10 4.26
CA PRO A 691 -18.14 -5.42 3.86
C PRO A 691 -18.68 -5.97 2.54
N THR A 692 -19.96 -6.28 2.52
CA THR A 692 -20.68 -6.68 1.30
C THR A 692 -21.37 -5.47 0.66
N ALA A 693 -21.99 -5.69 -0.50
CA ALA A 693 -22.80 -4.65 -1.14
C ALA A 693 -23.96 -4.16 -0.24
N MET A 694 -24.45 -5.01 0.67
CA MET A 694 -25.52 -4.65 1.62
C MET A 694 -25.01 -3.83 2.81
N ASP A 695 -23.71 -3.88 3.11
CA ASP A 695 -23.08 -3.13 4.17
C ASP A 695 -22.52 -1.79 3.68
N THR A 696 -22.46 -1.61 2.36
CA THR A 696 -21.91 -0.41 1.73
C THR A 696 -22.94 0.73 1.73
N PRO A 697 -22.62 1.87 2.38
CA PRO A 697 -23.51 3.03 2.41
C PRO A 697 -23.46 3.82 1.10
N GLU A 698 -24.17 4.94 1.05
CA GLU A 698 -23.97 5.95 0.01
C GLU A 698 -22.55 6.52 0.12
N LEU A 699 -21.75 6.34 -0.93
CA LEU A 699 -20.37 6.83 -1.03
C LEU A 699 -20.31 8.02 -1.97
N ASN A 700 -19.92 9.18 -1.47
CA ASN A 700 -19.74 10.39 -2.28
C ASN A 700 -18.27 10.81 -2.25
N VAL A 701 -17.77 11.25 -3.41
CA VAL A 701 -16.40 11.71 -3.61
C VAL A 701 -16.43 13.10 -4.20
N GLU A 702 -15.63 13.99 -3.60
CA GLU A 702 -15.37 15.33 -4.13
C GLU A 702 -13.88 15.58 -4.24
N PHE A 703 -13.47 16.37 -5.22
CA PHE A 703 -12.07 16.74 -5.43
C PHE A 703 -11.90 18.25 -5.42
N ILE A 704 -10.90 18.68 -4.67
CA ILE A 704 -10.35 20.04 -4.71
C ILE A 704 -9.06 19.98 -5.53
N GLU A 705 -9.09 20.48 -6.76
CA GLU A 705 -7.92 20.42 -7.64
C GLU A 705 -7.02 21.66 -7.41
N LEU A 706 -5.91 21.45 -6.71
CA LEU A 706 -4.85 22.45 -6.54
C LEU A 706 -3.60 21.98 -7.24
N GLN A 707 -3.12 22.77 -8.18
CA GLN A 707 -1.90 22.46 -8.94
C GLN A 707 -0.68 22.42 -8.03
N ASP A 708 -0.05 21.25 -7.91
CA ASP A 708 1.22 21.13 -7.19
C ASP A 708 2.39 21.51 -8.12
N PRO A 709 3.29 22.42 -7.69
CA PRO A 709 4.40 22.87 -8.54
C PRO A 709 5.44 21.79 -8.81
N THR A 710 5.49 20.73 -8.00
CA THR A 710 6.49 19.66 -8.10
C THR A 710 5.98 18.42 -8.84
N GLY A 711 4.66 18.22 -8.92
CA GLY A 711 4.05 17.07 -9.61
C GLY A 711 4.04 17.25 -11.14
N PRO A 712 4.26 16.17 -11.94
CA PRO A 712 4.03 16.24 -13.38
C PRO A 712 2.54 16.57 -13.63
N PHE A 713 2.28 17.64 -14.38
CA PHE A 713 0.93 18.19 -14.60
C PHE A 713 0.18 18.61 -13.31
N GLY A 714 0.88 18.80 -12.18
CA GLY A 714 0.29 19.30 -10.94
C GLY A 714 -0.39 18.26 -10.05
N ASN A 715 -0.11 16.95 -10.26
CA ASN A 715 -0.72 15.87 -9.49
C ASN A 715 -0.03 15.63 -8.13
N LYS A 716 -0.73 14.89 -7.24
CA LYS A 716 -0.26 14.36 -5.97
C LYS A 716 -0.69 12.91 -5.77
N ALA A 717 -0.43 12.33 -4.59
CA ALA A 717 -0.87 10.98 -4.21
C ALA A 717 -2.39 10.84 -4.20
N LEU A 718 -2.88 9.65 -4.57
CA LEU A 718 -4.29 9.29 -4.45
C LEU A 718 -4.53 7.83 -4.06
N GLY A 719 -3.61 6.90 -4.36
CA GLY A 719 -3.86 5.46 -4.21
C GLY A 719 -4.17 5.01 -2.78
N GLU A 720 -3.46 5.55 -1.80
CA GLU A 720 -3.54 5.15 -0.38
C GLU A 720 -4.38 6.08 0.50
N PRO A 721 -4.34 7.41 0.31
CA PRO A 721 -5.05 8.37 1.16
C PRO A 721 -6.51 8.06 1.44
N PRO A 722 -7.32 7.55 0.50
CA PRO A 722 -8.76 7.35 0.71
C PRO A 722 -9.15 6.38 1.84
N ALA A 723 -8.24 5.48 2.22
CA ALA A 723 -8.50 4.50 3.28
C ALA A 723 -8.22 5.04 4.69
N ILE A 724 -7.60 6.21 4.81
CA ILE A 724 -7.09 6.75 6.06
C ILE A 724 -8.21 7.25 6.99
N PRO A 725 -9.06 8.22 6.58
CA PRO A 725 -9.91 8.96 7.51
C PRO A 725 -11.24 8.28 7.83
N VAL A 726 -11.57 7.14 7.21
CA VAL A 726 -12.92 6.56 7.26
C VAL A 726 -13.25 6.00 8.64
N ALA A 727 -12.34 5.20 9.21
CA ALA A 727 -12.56 4.59 10.53
C ALA A 727 -12.68 5.65 11.64
N PRO A 728 -11.81 6.67 11.75
CA PRO A 728 -11.97 7.72 12.74
C PRO A 728 -13.23 8.57 12.50
N ALA A 729 -13.62 8.87 11.25
CA ALA A 729 -14.86 9.59 10.96
C ALA A 729 -16.10 8.83 11.45
N ILE A 730 -16.15 7.50 11.27
CA ILE A 730 -17.23 6.65 11.77
C ILE A 730 -17.23 6.64 13.32
N ARG A 731 -16.07 6.46 13.97
CA ARG A 731 -15.96 6.50 15.44
C ARG A 731 -16.43 7.84 15.99
N ASN A 732 -16.08 8.94 15.39
CA ASN A 732 -16.46 10.28 15.79
C ASN A 732 -17.98 10.52 15.59
N ALA A 733 -18.59 9.90 14.57
CA ALA A 733 -20.04 9.88 14.41
C ALA A 733 -20.75 9.05 15.52
N VAL A 734 -20.17 7.92 15.91
CA VAL A 734 -20.66 7.11 17.04
C VAL A 734 -20.55 7.87 18.36
N LEU A 735 -19.45 8.60 18.58
CA LEU A 735 -19.30 9.47 19.75
C LEU A 735 -20.42 10.50 19.82
N GLN A 736 -20.75 11.17 18.71
CA GLN A 736 -21.87 12.13 18.72
C GLN A 736 -23.22 11.45 18.98
N ALA A 737 -23.48 10.29 18.38
CA ALA A 737 -24.75 9.58 18.51
C ALA A 737 -24.99 9.07 19.94
N THR A 738 -23.94 8.65 20.64
CA THR A 738 -24.04 7.88 21.90
C THR A 738 -23.46 8.60 23.12
N GLY A 739 -22.59 9.59 22.91
CA GLY A 739 -21.78 10.20 23.97
C GLY A 739 -20.58 9.33 24.40
N ILE A 740 -20.30 8.21 23.73
CA ILE A 740 -19.20 7.32 24.09
C ILE A 740 -18.17 7.32 22.95
N GLY A 741 -16.94 7.69 23.28
CA GLY A 741 -15.78 7.50 22.42
C GLY A 741 -15.31 6.05 22.49
N PHE A 742 -15.57 5.27 21.44
CA PHE A 742 -15.11 3.89 21.36
C PHE A 742 -13.72 3.86 20.74
N ASN A 743 -12.71 3.49 21.52
CA ASN A 743 -11.31 3.65 21.15
C ASN A 743 -10.64 2.34 20.69
N GLN A 744 -11.41 1.29 20.44
CA GLN A 744 -10.90 0.00 19.97
C GLN A 744 -11.56 -0.37 18.65
N LEU A 745 -10.77 -0.64 17.63
CA LEU A 745 -11.24 -1.19 16.35
C LEU A 745 -11.17 -2.73 16.33
N PRO A 746 -12.04 -3.40 15.57
CA PRO A 746 -13.25 -2.86 14.96
C PRO A 746 -14.35 -2.59 15.98
N MET A 747 -15.26 -1.67 15.66
CA MET A 747 -16.42 -1.36 16.51
C MET A 747 -17.50 -2.43 16.38
N GLU A 748 -17.18 -3.63 16.85
CA GLU A 748 -18.07 -4.78 16.77
C GLU A 748 -19.28 -4.64 17.71
N PRO A 749 -20.44 -5.21 17.33
CA PRO A 749 -21.67 -5.12 18.11
C PRO A 749 -21.52 -5.53 19.58
N GLN A 750 -20.84 -6.64 19.86
CA GLN A 750 -20.65 -7.14 21.23
C GLN A 750 -19.81 -6.19 22.09
N ARG A 751 -18.77 -5.56 21.51
CA ARG A 751 -17.93 -4.58 22.20
C ARG A 751 -18.71 -3.30 22.52
N LEU A 752 -19.52 -2.84 21.57
CA LEU A 752 -20.38 -1.65 21.74
C LEU A 752 -21.49 -1.90 22.79
N VAL A 753 -22.18 -3.05 22.74
CA VAL A 753 -23.18 -3.41 23.76
C VAL A 753 -22.56 -3.44 25.17
N ALA A 754 -21.35 -4.00 25.31
CA ALA A 754 -20.65 -4.02 26.60
C ALA A 754 -20.37 -2.58 27.09
N ALA A 755 -19.87 -1.69 26.23
CA ALA A 755 -19.62 -0.29 26.57
C ALA A 755 -20.91 0.47 26.91
N PHE A 756 -22.01 0.23 26.17
CA PHE A 756 -23.30 0.86 26.45
C PHE A 756 -23.88 0.41 27.79
N LYS A 757 -23.75 -0.87 28.15
CA LYS A 757 -24.16 -1.38 29.47
C LYS A 757 -23.34 -0.78 30.61
N GLU A 758 -22.01 -0.72 30.44
CA GLU A 758 -21.11 -0.12 31.44
C GLU A 758 -21.47 1.33 31.74
N LYS A 759 -21.89 2.09 30.73
CA LYS A 759 -22.30 3.49 30.86
C LYS A 759 -23.78 3.66 31.18
N GLY A 760 -24.55 2.59 31.36
CA GLY A 760 -25.98 2.66 31.72
C GLY A 760 -26.87 3.24 30.62
N LEU A 761 -26.48 3.09 29.34
CA LEU A 761 -27.26 3.60 28.22
C LEU A 761 -28.33 2.58 27.73
N ILE A 762 -28.17 1.29 28.06
CA ILE A 762 -29.07 0.17 27.77
C ILE A 762 -29.17 -0.76 28.98
#